data_e978f7958a01e7df0916e16fc55ed345
#
_entry.id   e978f7958a01e7df0916e16fc55ed345
#
_cell.length_a   1.000
_cell.length_b   1.000
_cell.length_c   1.000
_cell.angle_alpha   90.00
_cell.angle_beta   90.00
_cell.angle_gamma   90.00
#
_symmetry.space_group_name_H-M   'P 1'
#
loop_
_entity.id
_entity.type
_entity.pdbx_description
1 polymer ?
#
loop_
_entity_poly.entity_id
_entity_poly.type
_entity_poly.pdbx_seq_one_letter_code
_entity_poly.pdbx_strand_id
1 'polypeptide(L)'
;MKLYTLSLLNLIFLLSPLTGLYVSSQNSTQPDSAKVELKSYAVEEIGNETESIFNLIRKTDGDLKPSLNILEEDSIIYDLINSVSELKQSLNIDSLDNLNYKDAEHYSIQVADYKKQLDVFKQSLISSSINMGDFVTELQVLLKRWALTKELALEEERPEKLITQIENNIKLLKKQDKKINDVQNQTLDLQSDITGSIIYLDELETGLVEVQSLLKGNIFALDSPPLWKTISFKTDTTEVKSSKFKLVVADNVRTIKDDLNDNIIGISVFLFFLLIIFFALLYLRTILLKEGLKEYDQYVSLCLILLKHPLALALMIALLFAETIISNMPISMLLILGILYTIPMAFTIPNIITEVPKNFFYIFFAYMGSVLCGIVTADLVLFNQLILVFQCTLGVFMVFWIFKKYRSLDKEYSDVKQKFYKFLFGFSAFGFTLSFILSVIGNTGFSSLLVEGYFKLIFGAVLISATAKVFINLIGVLVKFGPRFRSNIFTEYPSLVMGKVKKYLSVFAFFYWVYFSLVSFNIYSDVYAWLEGVLTATTKLGTMSLSLGSLLSFFITLMVALSLSKFIRFLLNDEVFTHFKMPRGVPGAVSMIIRLFIISVGFLMAFAAAEIDISNITIIFGALGVGIGFGLQNIFNNLVSGLILAFERPIQVGDTIQLDNLNLMGEVKDIGIRASTVRTFDGAEVIVPNGNLISNEMVNWTLSDATRRQKIMIGVAYGSDLNKVMQILNDVLHNEIFDGVLKVPQPRVLFEGYGESSIDFKMLFWTHFDNGLGTVSDVGVAIYDALDKEGIVIPFPQRDLHIITTPENLNANIKTEVPDGKNLPPIQEADAE
;
A
#
# COMPACT_ATOMS: atom_id res chain seq x y z
N MET A 1 -5.88 12.77 5.42
CA MET A 1 -5.47 11.81 4.39
C MET A 1 -4.60 10.67 4.93
N LYS A 2 -3.80 10.83 5.98
CA LYS A 2 -2.97 9.75 6.59
C LYS A 2 -3.72 8.78 7.53
N LEU A 3 -4.94 9.06 7.93
CA LEU A 3 -5.75 8.16 8.79
C LEU A 3 -6.59 7.12 7.99
N TYR A 4 -6.78 7.33 6.69
CA TYR A 4 -7.57 6.41 5.85
C TYR A 4 -6.78 5.22 5.31
N THR A 5 -5.46 5.32 5.28
CA THR A 5 -4.58 4.22 4.81
C THR A 5 -4.35 3.15 5.88
N LEU A 6 -4.46 3.49 7.17
CA LEU A 6 -4.29 2.51 8.25
C LEU A 6 -5.52 1.59 8.43
N SER A 7 -6.73 2.10 8.21
CA SER A 7 -7.94 1.27 8.34
C SER A 7 -8.15 0.31 7.16
N LEU A 8 -7.64 0.65 5.98
CA LEU A 8 -7.69 -0.25 4.81
C LEU A 8 -6.61 -1.34 4.89
N LEU A 9 -5.45 -1.04 5.48
CA LEU A 9 -4.39 -2.03 5.71
C LEU A 9 -4.83 -3.07 6.77
N ASN A 10 -5.52 -2.67 7.83
CA ASN A 10 -6.03 -3.61 8.83
C ASN A 10 -7.19 -4.47 8.30
N LEU A 11 -7.97 -3.98 7.33
CA LEU A 11 -8.98 -4.81 6.65
C LEU A 11 -8.34 -5.86 5.72
N ILE A 12 -7.14 -5.58 5.20
CA ILE A 12 -6.33 -6.53 4.41
C ILE A 12 -5.64 -7.54 5.34
N PHE A 13 -5.24 -7.14 6.55
CA PHE A 13 -4.66 -8.04 7.56
C PHE A 13 -5.68 -9.00 8.20
N LEU A 14 -6.97 -8.66 8.22
CA LEU A 14 -8.05 -9.58 8.64
C LEU A 14 -8.35 -10.69 7.61
N LEU A 15 -7.76 -10.60 6.41
CA LEU A 15 -7.79 -11.65 5.37
C LEU A 15 -6.53 -12.53 5.37
N SER A 16 -5.64 -12.37 6.34
CA SER A 16 -4.34 -13.05 6.40
C SER A 16 -4.24 -14.43 7.09
N PRO A 17 -5.30 -15.19 7.36
CA PRO A 17 -5.09 -16.61 7.66
C PRO A 17 -4.78 -17.48 6.43
N LEU A 18 -4.76 -16.89 5.22
CA LEU A 18 -4.47 -17.62 3.97
C LEU A 18 -3.06 -17.40 3.40
N THR A 19 -2.21 -16.61 4.06
CA THR A 19 -0.84 -16.35 3.58
C THR A 19 0.27 -16.94 4.46
N GLY A 20 -0.08 -17.86 5.34
CA GLY A 20 0.87 -18.60 6.20
C GLY A 20 1.66 -19.70 5.49
N LEU A 21 1.68 -19.74 4.17
CA LEU A 21 2.47 -20.71 3.38
C LEU A 21 3.06 -19.97 2.19
N TYR A 22 4.28 -19.51 2.30
CA TYR A 22 5.33 -19.54 1.28
C TYR A 22 6.50 -18.63 1.72
N VAL A 23 7.36 -19.19 2.55
CA VAL A 23 8.77 -18.84 2.43
C VAL A 23 9.41 -20.02 1.74
N SER A 24 9.33 -20.01 0.41
CA SER A 24 10.16 -20.89 -0.40
C SER A 24 11.60 -20.46 -0.23
N SER A 25 12.45 -21.41 0.03
CA SER A 25 13.88 -21.36 -0.07
C SER A 25 14.35 -20.39 -1.15
N GLN A 26 14.75 -19.19 -0.78
CA GLN A 26 15.71 -18.48 -1.60
C GLN A 26 17.02 -19.27 -1.50
N ASN A 27 17.33 -19.96 -2.59
CA ASN A 27 18.70 -20.36 -2.85
C ASN A 27 19.58 -19.15 -2.60
N SER A 28 20.30 -19.17 -1.49
CA SER A 28 21.47 -18.34 -1.31
C SER A 28 22.45 -18.73 -2.41
N THR A 29 22.40 -18.05 -3.54
CA THR A 29 23.58 -17.90 -4.36
C THR A 29 24.61 -17.24 -3.45
N GLN A 30 25.49 -18.02 -2.89
CA GLN A 30 26.75 -17.53 -2.36
C GLN A 30 27.30 -16.56 -3.40
N PRO A 31 27.59 -15.31 -3.02
CA PRO A 31 28.35 -14.45 -3.91
C PRO A 31 29.68 -15.17 -4.11
N ASP A 32 29.97 -15.45 -5.37
CA ASP A 32 31.28 -15.88 -5.82
C ASP A 32 32.32 -15.08 -5.05
N SER A 33 33.17 -15.79 -4.28
CA SER A 33 34.26 -15.19 -3.55
C SER A 33 35.25 -14.63 -4.58
N ALA A 34 34.94 -13.45 -5.09
CA ALA A 34 35.96 -12.63 -5.72
C ALA A 34 37.04 -12.45 -4.66
N LYS A 35 38.23 -13.03 -4.90
CA LYS A 35 39.43 -12.77 -4.11
C LYS A 35 39.60 -11.26 -4.10
N VAL A 36 39.14 -10.60 -3.02
CA VAL A 36 39.46 -9.22 -2.74
C VAL A 36 40.96 -9.23 -2.45
N GLU A 37 41.79 -8.76 -3.38
CA GLU A 37 43.18 -8.46 -3.10
C GLU A 37 43.21 -7.47 -1.92
N LEU A 38 43.60 -7.96 -0.77
CA LEU A 38 43.78 -7.17 0.44
C LEU A 38 44.95 -6.22 0.20
N LYS A 39 44.66 -4.97 -0.14
CA LYS A 39 45.67 -3.90 -0.21
C LYS A 39 45.76 -3.15 1.11
N SER A 40 46.99 -2.81 1.54
CA SER A 40 47.25 -1.92 2.67
C SER A 40 46.65 -0.52 2.43
N TYR A 41 46.43 0.23 3.49
CA TYR A 41 46.02 1.62 3.39
C TYR A 41 47.19 2.52 3.02
N ALA A 42 46.99 3.49 2.14
CA ALA A 42 47.93 4.57 1.89
C ALA A 42 48.04 5.49 3.11
N VAL A 43 49.19 6.12 3.30
CA VAL A 43 49.42 7.02 4.46
C VAL A 43 48.41 8.14 4.56
N GLU A 44 47.96 8.68 3.41
CA GLU A 44 46.98 9.75 3.30
C GLU A 44 45.55 9.30 3.69
N GLU A 45 45.28 8.01 3.59
CA GLU A 45 43.96 7.40 3.89
C GLU A 45 43.80 7.05 5.38
N ILE A 46 44.91 6.90 6.13
CA ILE A 46 44.91 6.41 7.53
C ILE A 46 43.99 7.28 8.43
N GLY A 47 43.98 8.59 8.22
CA GLY A 47 43.12 9.48 8.99
C GLY A 47 41.64 9.21 8.77
N ASN A 48 41.23 9.14 7.51
CA ASN A 48 39.82 8.91 7.12
C ASN A 48 39.37 7.50 7.53
N GLU A 49 40.23 6.52 7.35
CA GLU A 49 39.97 5.13 7.73
C GLU A 49 39.90 4.93 9.26
N THR A 50 40.62 5.74 10.04
CA THR A 50 40.46 5.75 11.49
C THR A 50 39.07 6.25 11.89
N GLU A 51 38.54 7.29 11.22
CA GLU A 51 37.16 7.77 11.43
C GLU A 51 36.13 6.70 11.02
N SER A 52 36.38 6.00 9.92
CA SER A 52 35.54 4.87 9.50
C SER A 52 35.45 3.78 10.56
N ILE A 53 36.55 3.43 11.25
CA ILE A 53 36.55 2.49 12.37
C ILE A 53 35.63 2.97 13.51
N PHE A 54 35.72 4.25 13.90
CA PHE A 54 34.86 4.79 14.95
C PHE A 54 33.39 4.75 14.57
N ASN A 55 33.06 5.07 13.33
CA ASN A 55 31.71 4.99 12.80
C ASN A 55 31.19 3.55 12.77
N LEU A 56 32.02 2.59 12.35
CA LEU A 56 31.69 1.17 12.38
C LEU A 56 31.45 0.66 13.81
N ILE A 57 32.33 0.98 14.77
CA ILE A 57 32.16 0.61 16.17
C ILE A 57 30.85 1.19 16.74
N ARG A 58 30.53 2.44 16.40
CA ARG A 58 29.31 3.08 16.86
C ARG A 58 28.05 2.42 16.24
N LYS A 59 28.12 2.04 14.97
CA LYS A 59 27.06 1.32 14.29
C LYS A 59 26.85 -0.06 14.90
N THR A 60 27.93 -0.85 15.04
CA THR A 60 27.88 -2.19 15.63
C THR A 60 27.39 -2.17 17.08
N ASP A 61 27.81 -1.19 17.90
CA ASP A 61 27.28 -1.04 19.25
C ASP A 61 25.78 -0.70 19.28
N GLY A 62 25.31 0.07 18.31
CA GLY A 62 23.88 0.35 18.13
C GLY A 62 23.08 -0.90 17.76
N ASP A 63 23.60 -1.67 16.83
CA ASP A 63 22.96 -2.88 16.32
C ASP A 63 23.07 -4.09 17.27
N LEU A 64 24.02 -4.08 18.21
CA LEU A 64 24.13 -5.06 19.31
C LEU A 64 23.15 -4.80 20.47
N LYS A 65 22.62 -3.57 20.61
CA LYS A 65 21.70 -3.25 21.71
C LYS A 65 20.48 -4.15 21.79
N PRO A 66 19.78 -4.48 20.69
CA PRO A 66 18.63 -5.40 20.76
C PRO A 66 19.01 -6.77 21.29
N SER A 67 20.16 -7.30 20.87
CA SER A 67 20.70 -8.60 21.35
C SER A 67 21.08 -8.58 22.82
N LEU A 68 21.72 -7.50 23.27
CA LEU A 68 22.06 -7.30 24.68
C LEU A 68 20.79 -7.16 25.54
N ASN A 69 19.78 -6.46 25.06
CA ASN A 69 18.49 -6.34 25.75
C ASN A 69 17.82 -7.72 25.91
N ILE A 70 17.85 -8.57 24.86
CA ILE A 70 17.33 -9.94 24.94
C ILE A 70 18.12 -10.78 25.96
N LEU A 71 19.43 -10.62 26.01
CA LEU A 71 20.28 -11.29 26.99
C LEU A 71 20.14 -10.71 28.41
N GLU A 72 19.75 -9.44 28.56
CA GLU A 72 19.44 -8.80 29.85
C GLU A 72 18.02 -9.15 30.36
N GLU A 73 17.08 -9.48 29.45
CA GLU A 73 15.77 -10.05 29.74
C GLU A 73 15.82 -11.57 30.01
N ASP A 74 16.99 -12.10 30.29
CA ASP A 74 17.30 -13.52 30.50
C ASP A 74 16.34 -14.21 31.49
N SER A 75 15.83 -13.49 32.49
CA SER A 75 14.91 -14.07 33.47
C SER A 75 13.63 -14.62 32.84
N ILE A 76 13.04 -13.93 31.85
CA ILE A 76 11.78 -14.34 31.22
C ILE A 76 11.99 -15.59 30.35
N ILE A 77 13.09 -15.62 29.58
CA ILE A 77 13.40 -16.74 28.70
C ILE A 77 13.78 -17.97 29.51
N TYR A 78 14.61 -17.81 30.54
CA TYR A 78 14.96 -18.92 31.46
C TYR A 78 13.76 -19.40 32.26
N ASP A 79 12.87 -18.52 32.71
CA ASP A 79 11.61 -18.90 33.38
C ASP A 79 10.72 -19.73 32.44
N LEU A 80 10.67 -19.35 31.14
CA LEU A 80 9.93 -20.11 30.13
C LEU A 80 10.58 -21.49 29.88
N ILE A 81 11.90 -21.55 29.72
CA ILE A 81 12.66 -22.82 29.58
C ILE A 81 12.47 -23.70 30.80
N ASN A 82 12.51 -23.12 32.02
CA ASN A 82 12.24 -23.83 33.25
C ASN A 82 10.82 -24.37 33.32
N SER A 83 9.82 -23.57 32.87
CA SER A 83 8.43 -24.01 32.81
C SER A 83 8.25 -25.20 31.86
N VAL A 84 8.96 -25.19 30.70
CA VAL A 84 9.00 -26.34 29.78
C VAL A 84 9.70 -27.54 30.45
N SER A 85 10.74 -27.32 31.24
CA SER A 85 11.42 -28.37 31.98
C SER A 85 10.54 -28.98 33.09
N GLU A 86 9.78 -28.15 33.80
CA GLU A 86 8.76 -28.60 34.76
C GLU A 86 7.65 -29.40 34.10
N LEU A 87 7.19 -28.92 32.92
CA LEU A 87 6.24 -29.67 32.10
C LEU A 87 6.81 -31.05 31.71
N LYS A 88 8.09 -31.12 31.35
CA LYS A 88 8.79 -32.36 31.02
C LYS A 88 8.86 -33.33 32.21
N GLN A 89 8.98 -32.80 33.40
CA GLN A 89 9.00 -33.64 34.63
C GLN A 89 7.60 -34.13 35.02
N SER A 90 6.57 -33.29 34.78
CA SER A 90 5.18 -33.62 35.16
C SER A 90 4.47 -34.47 34.11
N LEU A 91 4.83 -34.31 32.84
CA LEU A 91 4.21 -34.98 31.69
C LEU A 91 5.27 -35.72 30.87
N ASN A 92 5.43 -37.02 31.16
CA ASN A 92 6.31 -37.88 30.35
C ASN A 92 5.57 -38.37 29.11
N ILE A 93 6.24 -38.40 27.96
CA ILE A 93 5.69 -38.87 26.69
C ILE A 93 5.10 -40.28 26.82
N ASP A 94 5.75 -41.15 27.58
CA ASP A 94 5.28 -42.54 27.85
C ASP A 94 4.02 -42.63 28.72
N SER A 95 3.60 -41.52 29.35
CA SER A 95 2.41 -41.47 30.23
C SER A 95 1.19 -40.79 29.59
N LEU A 96 1.31 -40.33 28.32
CA LEU A 96 0.27 -39.61 27.60
C LEU A 96 -1.01 -40.45 27.40
N ASP A 97 -0.87 -41.78 27.25
CA ASP A 97 -1.98 -42.71 27.06
C ASP A 97 -2.97 -42.78 28.24
N ASN A 98 -2.54 -42.29 29.42
CA ASN A 98 -3.38 -42.27 30.60
C ASN A 98 -4.19 -40.96 30.75
N LEU A 99 -4.01 -40.00 29.85
CA LEU A 99 -4.71 -38.74 29.90
C LEU A 99 -6.14 -38.90 29.43
N ASN A 100 -7.06 -38.18 30.09
CA ASN A 100 -8.40 -38.00 29.54
C ASN A 100 -8.39 -36.90 28.45
N TYR A 101 -9.44 -36.80 27.64
CA TYR A 101 -9.55 -35.87 26.56
C TYR A 101 -9.34 -34.38 27.00
N LYS A 102 -9.91 -34.02 28.15
CA LYS A 102 -9.86 -32.65 28.68
C LYS A 102 -8.46 -32.25 29.13
N ASP A 103 -7.74 -33.20 29.77
CA ASP A 103 -6.36 -32.97 30.20
C ASP A 103 -5.44 -32.90 28.98
N ALA A 104 -5.64 -33.80 27.99
CA ALA A 104 -4.90 -33.74 26.72
C ALA A 104 -5.15 -32.44 25.95
N GLU A 105 -6.36 -31.90 25.96
CA GLU A 105 -6.69 -30.61 25.39
C GLU A 105 -6.03 -29.46 26.15
N HIS A 106 -6.06 -29.47 27.46
CA HIS A 106 -5.41 -28.49 28.33
C HIS A 106 -3.90 -28.41 28.08
N TYR A 107 -3.23 -29.56 28.09
CA TYR A 107 -1.80 -29.64 27.82
C TYR A 107 -1.46 -29.24 26.38
N SER A 108 -2.28 -29.60 25.40
CA SER A 108 -2.10 -29.19 24.00
C SER A 108 -2.12 -27.66 23.84
N ILE A 109 -3.01 -26.97 24.53
CA ILE A 109 -3.09 -25.51 24.54
C ILE A 109 -1.83 -24.92 25.22
N GLN A 110 -1.41 -25.47 26.33
CA GLN A 110 -0.23 -25.02 27.06
C GLN A 110 1.06 -25.21 26.25
N VAL A 111 1.21 -26.37 25.61
CA VAL A 111 2.33 -26.67 24.70
C VAL A 111 2.37 -25.70 23.53
N ALA A 112 1.21 -25.44 22.89
CA ALA A 112 1.12 -24.51 21.77
C ALA A 112 1.50 -23.07 22.19
N ASP A 113 1.12 -22.65 23.38
CA ASP A 113 1.44 -21.33 23.93
C ASP A 113 2.95 -21.18 24.21
N TYR A 114 3.56 -22.14 24.90
CA TYR A 114 5.00 -22.14 25.15
C TYR A 114 5.81 -22.19 23.85
N LYS A 115 5.41 -23.02 22.89
CA LYS A 115 6.04 -23.08 21.56
C LYS A 115 5.98 -21.75 20.83
N LYS A 116 4.81 -21.10 20.81
CA LYS A 116 4.62 -19.79 20.19
C LYS A 116 5.53 -18.72 20.80
N GLN A 117 5.64 -18.69 22.13
CA GLN A 117 6.50 -17.74 22.82
C GLN A 117 7.98 -17.99 22.52
N LEU A 118 8.44 -19.25 22.58
CA LEU A 118 9.81 -19.64 22.25
C LEU A 118 10.16 -19.36 20.78
N ASP A 119 9.24 -19.58 19.85
CA ASP A 119 9.46 -19.28 18.42
C ASP A 119 9.69 -17.78 18.16
N VAL A 120 8.99 -16.89 18.86
CA VAL A 120 9.22 -15.44 18.77
C VAL A 120 10.65 -15.10 19.21
N PHE A 121 11.10 -15.63 20.33
CA PHE A 121 12.48 -15.42 20.78
C PHE A 121 13.51 -16.04 19.84
N LYS A 122 13.27 -17.25 19.35
CA LYS A 122 14.11 -17.93 18.36
C LYS A 122 14.32 -17.09 17.11
N GLN A 123 13.25 -16.54 16.53
CA GLN A 123 13.35 -15.69 15.32
C GLN A 123 14.15 -14.42 15.59
N SER A 124 13.97 -13.81 16.75
CA SER A 124 14.74 -12.64 17.16
C SER A 124 16.22 -12.94 17.31
N LEU A 125 16.57 -14.07 17.94
CA LEU A 125 17.94 -14.52 18.12
C LEU A 125 18.62 -14.92 16.80
N ILE A 126 17.88 -15.55 15.87
CA ILE A 126 18.39 -15.88 14.52
C ILE A 126 18.76 -14.61 13.76
N SER A 127 17.87 -13.61 13.74
CA SER A 127 18.12 -12.36 13.05
C SER A 127 19.32 -11.61 13.64
N SER A 128 19.45 -11.63 14.96
CA SER A 128 20.60 -11.06 15.68
C SER A 128 21.90 -11.78 15.36
N SER A 129 21.88 -13.11 15.33
CA SER A 129 23.06 -13.94 15.02
C SER A 129 23.58 -13.72 13.60
N ILE A 130 22.68 -13.60 12.62
CA ILE A 130 23.04 -13.30 11.22
C ILE A 130 23.74 -11.94 11.15
N ASN A 131 23.16 -10.90 11.73
CA ASN A 131 23.74 -9.55 11.73
C ASN A 131 25.12 -9.52 12.40
N MET A 132 25.31 -10.26 13.51
CA MET A 132 26.61 -10.38 14.16
C MET A 132 27.63 -11.10 13.27
N GLY A 133 27.24 -12.15 12.56
CA GLY A 133 28.09 -12.87 11.61
C GLY A 133 28.65 -11.97 10.51
N ASP A 134 27.81 -11.11 9.96
CA ASP A 134 28.20 -10.12 8.95
C ASP A 134 29.23 -9.12 9.51
N PHE A 135 29.01 -8.62 10.74
CA PHE A 135 29.96 -7.72 11.40
C PHE A 135 31.31 -8.40 11.74
N VAL A 136 31.29 -9.63 12.19
CA VAL A 136 32.52 -10.40 12.45
C VAL A 136 33.34 -10.52 11.16
N THR A 137 32.68 -10.83 10.06
CA THR A 137 33.34 -10.96 8.75
C THR A 137 33.97 -9.64 8.30
N GLU A 138 33.24 -8.53 8.42
CA GLU A 138 33.71 -7.18 8.08
C GLU A 138 34.92 -6.78 8.96
N LEU A 139 34.86 -7.01 10.29
CA LEU A 139 35.93 -6.72 11.23
C LEU A 139 37.19 -7.55 10.95
N GLN A 140 37.05 -8.83 10.60
CA GLN A 140 38.18 -9.68 10.25
C GLN A 140 38.90 -9.20 8.98
N VAL A 141 38.16 -8.74 7.96
CA VAL A 141 38.75 -8.14 6.76
C VAL A 141 39.53 -6.88 7.13
N LEU A 142 38.94 -6.01 7.96
CA LEU A 142 39.60 -4.78 8.40
C LEU A 142 40.83 -5.07 9.24
N LEU A 143 40.76 -6.02 10.18
CA LEU A 143 41.93 -6.44 11.00
C LEU A 143 43.07 -6.92 10.15
N LYS A 144 42.81 -7.75 9.12
CA LYS A 144 43.83 -8.21 8.16
C LYS A 144 44.45 -7.05 7.40
N ARG A 145 43.63 -6.12 6.94
CA ARG A 145 44.09 -4.95 6.17
C ARG A 145 44.95 -4.00 7.01
N TRP A 146 44.55 -3.74 8.25
CA TRP A 146 45.33 -2.94 9.19
C TRP A 146 46.62 -3.64 9.65
N ALA A 147 46.65 -4.97 9.77
CA ALA A 147 47.85 -5.74 10.06
C ALA A 147 48.87 -5.62 8.92
N LEU A 148 48.45 -5.74 7.67
CA LEU A 148 49.29 -5.50 6.50
C LEU A 148 49.82 -4.06 6.45
N THR A 149 48.97 -3.08 6.78
CA THR A 149 49.38 -1.67 6.84
C THR A 149 50.44 -1.42 7.92
N LYS A 150 50.32 -2.14 9.07
CA LYS A 150 51.34 -2.09 10.13
C LYS A 150 52.68 -2.67 9.66
N GLU A 151 52.67 -3.83 9.00
CA GLU A 151 53.85 -4.51 8.49
C GLU A 151 54.61 -3.62 7.49
N LEU A 152 53.91 -3.06 6.50
CA LEU A 152 54.51 -2.13 5.56
C LEU A 152 55.02 -0.83 6.19
N ALA A 153 54.31 -0.28 7.18
CA ALA A 153 54.74 0.93 7.90
C ALA A 153 56.03 0.69 8.71
N LEU A 154 56.27 -0.54 9.22
CA LEU A 154 57.49 -0.95 9.88
C LEU A 154 58.64 -1.17 8.88
N GLU A 155 58.36 -1.81 7.74
CA GLU A 155 59.38 -2.04 6.69
C GLU A 155 59.89 -0.72 6.05
N GLU A 156 59.00 0.26 5.92
CA GLU A 156 59.30 1.58 5.36
C GLU A 156 59.81 2.60 6.39
N GLU A 157 60.15 2.16 7.64
CA GLU A 157 60.64 3.02 8.74
C GLU A 157 59.80 4.30 8.95
N ARG A 158 58.49 4.18 8.90
CA ARG A 158 57.58 5.32 9.04
C ARG A 158 57.63 5.93 10.44
N PRO A 159 57.21 7.21 10.63
CA PRO A 159 57.22 7.88 11.93
C PRO A 159 56.52 7.09 13.04
N GLU A 160 57.11 7.01 14.23
CA GLU A 160 56.64 6.25 15.41
C GLU A 160 55.19 6.63 15.80
N LYS A 161 54.80 7.89 15.64
CA LYS A 161 53.42 8.36 15.87
C LYS A 161 52.40 7.67 14.97
N LEU A 162 52.76 7.42 13.71
CA LEU A 162 51.86 6.76 12.75
C LEU A 162 51.71 5.29 13.08
N ILE A 163 52.78 4.63 13.43
CA ILE A 163 52.79 3.22 13.88
C ILE A 163 51.92 3.06 15.13
N THR A 164 52.05 3.97 16.10
CA THR A 164 51.24 3.97 17.33
C THR A 164 49.74 4.17 17.00
N GLN A 165 49.40 5.01 16.02
CA GLN A 165 48.01 5.18 15.61
C GLN A 165 47.44 3.91 14.94
N ILE A 166 48.21 3.24 14.09
CA ILE A 166 47.82 1.95 13.47
C ILE A 166 47.65 0.87 14.55
N GLU A 167 48.51 0.79 15.52
CA GLU A 167 48.40 -0.14 16.63
C GLU A 167 47.18 0.10 17.51
N ASN A 168 46.84 1.37 17.76
CA ASN A 168 45.64 1.72 18.48
C ASN A 168 44.35 1.31 17.70
N ASN A 169 44.34 1.49 16.39
CA ASN A 169 43.24 1.04 15.55
C ASN A 169 43.08 -0.47 15.59
N ILE A 170 44.15 -1.24 15.46
CA ILE A 170 44.14 -2.70 15.58
C ILE A 170 43.61 -3.11 16.95
N LYS A 171 44.06 -2.44 18.02
CA LYS A 171 43.59 -2.73 19.40
C LYS A 171 42.10 -2.46 19.57
N LEU A 172 41.59 -1.37 19.01
CA LEU A 172 40.16 -1.05 19.04
C LEU A 172 39.34 -2.10 18.29
N LEU A 173 39.75 -2.46 17.07
CA LEU A 173 39.08 -3.49 16.27
C LEU A 173 39.07 -4.85 16.97
N LYS A 174 40.21 -5.27 17.57
CA LYS A 174 40.29 -6.53 18.34
C LYS A 174 39.39 -6.52 19.58
N LYS A 175 39.28 -5.37 20.26
CA LYS A 175 38.35 -5.22 21.37
C LYS A 175 36.90 -5.38 20.96
N GLN A 176 36.54 -4.79 19.80
CA GLN A 176 35.17 -4.89 19.26
C GLN A 176 34.88 -6.30 18.76
N ASP A 177 35.81 -6.94 18.05
CA ASP A 177 35.70 -8.34 17.60
C ASP A 177 35.44 -9.28 18.76
N LYS A 178 36.21 -9.14 19.85
CA LYS A 178 36.00 -9.93 21.07
C LYS A 178 34.61 -9.70 21.66
N LYS A 179 34.17 -8.44 21.76
CA LYS A 179 32.85 -8.10 22.31
C LYS A 179 31.72 -8.75 21.50
N ILE A 180 31.80 -8.68 20.16
CA ILE A 180 30.78 -9.26 19.28
C ILE A 180 30.77 -10.80 19.40
N ASN A 181 31.95 -11.43 19.39
CA ASN A 181 32.08 -12.87 19.53
C ASN A 181 31.55 -13.37 20.89
N ASP A 182 31.79 -12.64 21.99
CA ASP A 182 31.27 -12.99 23.32
C ASP A 182 29.72 -12.94 23.31
N VAL A 183 29.11 -11.89 22.74
CA VAL A 183 27.64 -11.77 22.62
C VAL A 183 27.06 -12.81 21.65
N GLN A 184 27.77 -13.11 20.56
CA GLN A 184 27.34 -14.12 19.59
C GLN A 184 27.31 -15.51 20.20
N ASN A 185 28.35 -15.87 20.99
CA ASN A 185 28.38 -17.16 21.66
C ASN A 185 27.24 -17.32 22.68
N GLN A 186 26.99 -16.29 23.51
CA GLN A 186 25.83 -16.29 24.41
C GLN A 186 24.50 -16.42 23.67
N THR A 187 24.35 -15.73 22.54
CA THR A 187 23.17 -15.82 21.70
C THR A 187 22.97 -17.21 21.11
N LEU A 188 24.07 -17.88 20.70
CA LEU A 188 24.02 -19.23 20.16
C LEU A 188 23.72 -20.29 21.25
N ASP A 189 24.26 -20.12 22.45
CA ASP A 189 23.97 -21.01 23.59
C ASP A 189 22.48 -20.93 23.94
N LEU A 190 21.93 -19.71 24.08
CA LEU A 190 20.50 -19.51 24.35
C LEU A 190 19.60 -20.03 23.21
N GLN A 191 20.04 -19.85 21.96
CA GLN A 191 19.33 -20.39 20.80
C GLN A 191 19.29 -21.92 20.79
N SER A 192 20.36 -22.56 21.27
CA SER A 192 20.45 -24.02 21.45
C SER A 192 19.43 -24.51 22.48
N ASP A 193 19.38 -23.85 23.66
CA ASP A 193 18.46 -24.20 24.73
C ASP A 193 16.99 -24.04 24.33
N ILE A 194 16.66 -22.91 23.65
CA ILE A 194 15.34 -22.68 23.08
C ILE A 194 14.99 -23.75 22.05
N THR A 195 15.93 -24.08 21.16
CA THR A 195 15.68 -25.09 20.11
C THR A 195 15.46 -26.48 20.72
N GLY A 196 16.21 -26.84 21.74
CA GLY A 196 16.01 -28.07 22.49
C GLY A 196 14.63 -28.14 23.15
N SER A 197 14.18 -27.03 23.73
CA SER A 197 12.83 -26.90 24.31
C SER A 197 11.73 -27.01 23.27
N ILE A 198 11.90 -26.38 22.10
CA ILE A 198 10.93 -26.46 21.00
C ILE A 198 10.84 -27.89 20.45
N ILE A 199 11.95 -28.58 20.26
CA ILE A 199 11.95 -29.99 19.80
C ILE A 199 11.16 -30.86 20.77
N TYR A 200 11.38 -30.72 22.07
CA TYR A 200 10.61 -31.45 23.07
C TYR A 200 9.11 -31.12 23.00
N LEU A 201 8.76 -29.83 22.85
CA LEU A 201 7.36 -29.41 22.70
C LEU A 201 6.71 -29.97 21.41
N ASP A 202 7.48 -30.07 20.32
CA ASP A 202 7.01 -30.69 19.06
C ASP A 202 6.71 -32.19 19.23
N GLU A 203 7.57 -32.90 19.94
CA GLU A 203 7.35 -34.30 20.27
C GLU A 203 6.10 -34.47 21.15
N LEU A 204 5.97 -33.60 22.16
CA LEU A 204 4.82 -33.63 23.06
C LEU A 204 3.53 -33.24 22.35
N GLU A 205 3.55 -32.24 21.48
CA GLU A 205 2.41 -31.85 20.64
C GLU A 205 1.95 -33.01 19.75
N THR A 206 2.90 -33.68 19.12
CA THR A 206 2.62 -34.84 18.27
C THR A 206 1.98 -35.98 19.06
N GLY A 207 2.53 -36.30 20.23
CA GLY A 207 1.97 -37.32 21.12
C GLY A 207 0.57 -36.96 21.65
N LEU A 208 0.35 -35.69 22.02
CA LEU A 208 -0.95 -35.20 22.46
C LEU A 208 -1.98 -35.24 21.34
N VAL A 209 -1.60 -34.92 20.11
CA VAL A 209 -2.49 -35.03 18.92
C VAL A 209 -2.85 -36.49 18.66
N GLU A 210 -1.91 -37.42 18.80
CA GLU A 210 -2.17 -38.86 18.63
C GLU A 210 -3.14 -39.35 19.72
N VAL A 211 -2.89 -39.05 20.98
CA VAL A 211 -3.78 -39.38 22.09
C VAL A 211 -5.16 -38.73 21.91
N GLN A 212 -5.22 -37.48 21.51
CA GLN A 212 -6.50 -36.84 21.19
C GLN A 212 -7.24 -37.54 20.04
N SER A 213 -6.52 -37.99 19.02
CA SER A 213 -7.11 -38.74 17.90
C SER A 213 -7.66 -40.09 18.32
N LEU A 214 -6.92 -40.81 19.17
CA LEU A 214 -7.35 -42.10 19.79
C LEU A 214 -8.57 -41.90 20.69
N LEU A 215 -8.55 -40.86 21.52
CA LEU A 215 -9.67 -40.50 22.40
C LEU A 215 -10.88 -39.98 21.60
N LYS A 216 -10.68 -39.30 20.48
CA LYS A 216 -11.75 -38.93 19.53
C LYS A 216 -12.35 -40.19 18.89
N GLY A 217 -11.53 -41.19 18.55
CA GLY A 217 -12.01 -42.50 18.07
C GLY A 217 -12.88 -43.23 19.09
N ASN A 218 -12.65 -42.99 20.38
CA ASN A 218 -13.38 -43.56 21.51
C ASN A 218 -14.32 -42.57 22.21
N ILE A 219 -14.84 -41.59 21.50
CA ILE A 219 -15.74 -40.54 22.02
C ILE A 219 -16.92 -41.10 22.85
N PHE A 220 -17.35 -42.33 22.52
CA PHE A 220 -18.41 -43.01 23.24
C PHE A 220 -17.94 -43.84 24.43
N ALA A 221 -16.67 -43.86 24.78
CA ALA A 221 -16.17 -44.53 25.95
C ALA A 221 -16.68 -43.84 27.24
N LEU A 222 -16.95 -44.62 28.27
CA LEU A 222 -17.36 -44.12 29.58
C LEU A 222 -16.08 -43.65 30.32
N ASP A 223 -15.95 -42.37 30.52
CA ASP A 223 -14.82 -41.70 31.21
C ASP A 223 -15.10 -41.50 32.71
N SER A 224 -16.34 -41.73 33.13
CA SER A 224 -16.77 -41.58 34.51
C SER A 224 -17.80 -42.63 34.89
N PRO A 225 -17.93 -43.04 36.15
CA PRO A 225 -19.03 -43.88 36.59
C PRO A 225 -20.39 -43.21 36.38
N PRO A 226 -21.44 -43.92 36.05
CA PRO A 226 -22.78 -43.37 35.87
C PRO A 226 -23.23 -42.59 37.10
N LEU A 227 -23.96 -41.48 36.93
CA LEU A 227 -24.35 -40.55 37.98
C LEU A 227 -25.04 -41.24 39.19
N TRP A 228 -25.89 -42.29 38.94
CA TRP A 228 -26.53 -43.04 39.97
C TRP A 228 -25.58 -43.88 40.84
N LYS A 229 -24.44 -44.26 40.31
CA LYS A 229 -23.38 -44.95 41.08
C LYS A 229 -22.57 -43.94 41.87
N THR A 230 -22.23 -42.80 41.28
CA THR A 230 -21.44 -41.74 41.88
C THR A 230 -22.14 -41.17 43.11
N ILE A 231 -23.49 -41.02 43.09
CA ILE A 231 -24.29 -40.56 44.21
C ILE A 231 -24.33 -41.58 45.33
N SER A 232 -24.28 -42.91 45.03
CA SER A 232 -24.38 -43.98 46.02
C SER A 232 -23.06 -44.22 46.77
N PHE A 233 -21.94 -43.75 46.27
CA PHE A 233 -20.65 -43.85 46.94
C PHE A 233 -20.55 -42.78 48.06
N LYS A 234 -20.73 -43.18 49.33
CA LYS A 234 -20.35 -42.32 50.47
C LYS A 234 -18.82 -42.08 50.44
N THR A 235 -18.41 -40.96 49.95
CA THR A 235 -17.00 -40.58 49.99
C THR A 235 -16.64 -39.95 51.33
N ASP A 236 -15.83 -40.68 52.11
CA ASP A 236 -15.10 -40.17 53.27
C ASP A 236 -13.97 -39.22 52.82
N THR A 237 -14.29 -38.00 52.45
CA THR A 237 -13.24 -37.07 51.93
C THR A 237 -13.53 -35.60 52.21
N THR A 238 -14.00 -35.28 53.42
CA THR A 238 -14.32 -33.86 53.76
C THR A 238 -13.12 -33.00 54.15
N GLU A 239 -12.04 -33.60 54.65
CA GLU A 239 -10.87 -32.81 55.14
C GLU A 239 -9.77 -32.46 54.11
N VAL A 240 -9.59 -33.26 53.06
CA VAL A 240 -8.57 -33.02 52.06
C VAL A 240 -8.97 -31.95 51.06
N LYS A 241 -10.25 -31.61 50.92
CA LYS A 241 -10.84 -30.80 49.86
C LYS A 241 -10.73 -29.28 50.07
N SER A 242 -10.74 -28.80 51.35
CA SER A 242 -10.69 -27.35 51.59
C SER A 242 -9.30 -26.73 51.39
N SER A 243 -8.24 -27.53 51.57
CA SER A 243 -6.88 -27.03 51.34
C SER A 243 -6.47 -27.02 49.85
N LYS A 244 -6.86 -28.07 49.08
CA LYS A 244 -6.66 -28.09 47.64
C LYS A 244 -7.45 -26.98 46.89
N PHE A 245 -8.69 -26.75 47.27
CA PHE A 245 -9.49 -25.66 46.70
C PHE A 245 -8.84 -24.29 46.92
N LYS A 246 -8.35 -23.99 48.11
CA LYS A 246 -7.68 -22.74 48.43
C LYS A 246 -6.37 -22.58 47.63
N LEU A 247 -5.64 -23.69 47.45
CA LEU A 247 -4.38 -23.68 46.65
C LEU A 247 -4.66 -23.40 45.18
N VAL A 248 -5.62 -24.12 44.56
CA VAL A 248 -5.98 -23.93 43.15
C VAL A 248 -6.51 -22.51 42.88
N VAL A 249 -7.33 -21.96 43.77
CA VAL A 249 -7.80 -20.57 43.63
C VAL A 249 -6.65 -19.59 43.84
N ALA A 250 -5.77 -19.81 44.80
CA ALA A 250 -4.66 -18.92 45.06
C ALA A 250 -3.67 -18.91 43.89
N ASP A 251 -3.43 -20.06 43.26
CA ASP A 251 -2.53 -20.23 42.13
C ASP A 251 -3.10 -19.56 40.89
N ASN A 252 -4.35 -19.80 40.56
CA ASN A 252 -5.01 -19.10 39.45
C ASN A 252 -5.06 -17.58 39.64
N VAL A 253 -5.27 -17.08 40.86
CA VAL A 253 -5.26 -15.63 41.14
C VAL A 253 -3.86 -15.06 40.98
N ARG A 254 -2.83 -15.83 41.36
CA ARG A 254 -1.43 -15.41 41.19
C ARG A 254 -1.06 -15.35 39.71
N THR A 255 -1.39 -16.36 38.91
CA THR A 255 -1.18 -16.39 37.46
C THR A 255 -1.86 -15.21 36.77
N ILE A 256 -3.13 -14.94 37.10
CA ILE A 256 -3.84 -13.77 36.55
C ILE A 256 -3.16 -12.45 36.91
N LYS A 257 -2.63 -12.34 38.11
CA LYS A 257 -1.94 -11.13 38.57
C LYS A 257 -0.60 -10.94 37.86
N ASP A 258 0.13 -12.00 37.64
CA ASP A 258 1.41 -11.98 36.94
C ASP A 258 1.18 -11.66 35.45
N ASP A 259 0.21 -12.29 34.78
CA ASP A 259 -0.23 -12.00 33.42
C ASP A 259 -0.66 -10.53 33.22
N LEU A 260 -1.35 -9.94 34.21
CA LEU A 260 -1.75 -8.52 34.15
C LEU A 260 -0.55 -7.58 34.27
N ASN A 261 0.44 -7.93 35.08
CA ASN A 261 1.67 -7.13 35.23
C ASN A 261 2.52 -7.17 33.97
N ASP A 262 2.67 -8.34 33.36
CA ASP A 262 3.47 -8.53 32.15
C ASP A 262 2.88 -7.81 30.93
N ASN A 263 1.55 -7.70 30.89
CA ASN A 263 0.84 -7.05 29.78
C ASN A 263 0.40 -5.60 30.09
N ILE A 264 1.00 -4.93 31.07
CA ILE A 264 0.55 -3.60 31.54
C ILE A 264 0.57 -2.55 30.43
N ILE A 265 1.53 -2.62 29.49
CA ILE A 265 1.64 -1.72 28.34
C ILE A 265 0.48 -1.97 27.37
N GLY A 266 0.21 -3.23 27.02
CA GLY A 266 -0.90 -3.62 26.14
C GLY A 266 -2.24 -3.21 26.72
N ILE A 267 -2.43 -3.41 28.02
CA ILE A 267 -3.64 -3.00 28.76
C ILE A 267 -3.79 -1.47 28.74
N SER A 268 -2.70 -0.73 28.93
CA SER A 268 -2.72 0.74 28.89
C SER A 268 -3.09 1.26 27.49
N VAL A 269 -2.56 0.66 26.44
CA VAL A 269 -2.93 0.97 25.05
C VAL A 269 -4.40 0.63 24.78
N PHE A 270 -4.87 -0.51 25.28
CA PHE A 270 -6.28 -0.90 25.17
C PHE A 270 -7.22 0.09 25.88
N LEU A 271 -6.87 0.53 27.08
CA LEU A 271 -7.66 1.54 27.82
C LEU A 271 -7.66 2.88 27.08
N PHE A 272 -6.54 3.30 26.53
CA PHE A 272 -6.46 4.51 25.73
C PHE A 272 -7.32 4.41 24.45
N PHE A 273 -7.28 3.27 23.78
CA PHE A 273 -8.12 3.00 22.61
C PHE A 273 -9.62 3.01 22.99
N LEU A 274 -9.98 2.42 24.10
CA LEU A 274 -11.33 2.45 24.64
C LEU A 274 -11.81 3.90 24.89
N LEU A 275 -10.97 4.74 25.47
CA LEU A 275 -11.28 6.15 25.70
C LEU A 275 -11.48 6.91 24.39
N ILE A 276 -10.66 6.68 23.38
CA ILE A 276 -10.82 7.29 22.05
C ILE A 276 -12.19 6.92 21.46
N ILE A 277 -12.55 5.63 21.47
CA ILE A 277 -13.85 5.18 20.96
C ILE A 277 -14.98 5.79 21.76
N PHE A 278 -14.86 5.80 23.08
CA PHE A 278 -15.89 6.37 23.97
C PHE A 278 -16.16 7.85 23.67
N PHE A 279 -15.10 8.67 23.56
CA PHE A 279 -15.26 10.09 23.23
C PHE A 279 -15.78 10.30 21.81
N ALA A 280 -15.34 9.46 20.83
CA ALA A 280 -15.86 9.50 19.48
C ALA A 280 -17.38 9.20 19.43
N LEU A 281 -17.83 8.21 20.20
CA LEU A 281 -19.26 7.87 20.31
C LEU A 281 -20.06 8.95 21.04
N LEU A 282 -19.50 9.58 22.08
CA LEU A 282 -20.10 10.72 22.76
C LEU A 282 -20.24 11.92 21.81
N TYR A 283 -19.19 12.20 21.03
CA TYR A 283 -19.21 13.25 20.02
C TYR A 283 -20.27 12.97 18.95
N LEU A 284 -20.32 11.74 18.44
CA LEU A 284 -21.36 11.30 17.51
C LEU A 284 -22.77 11.48 18.09
N ARG A 285 -22.98 11.11 19.36
CA ARG A 285 -24.25 11.32 20.08
C ARG A 285 -24.63 12.79 20.14
N THR A 286 -23.69 13.68 20.47
CA THR A 286 -23.96 15.12 20.56
C THR A 286 -24.34 15.73 19.22
N ILE A 287 -23.70 15.28 18.12
CA ILE A 287 -24.03 15.69 16.76
C ILE A 287 -25.46 15.24 16.41
N LEU A 288 -25.77 13.95 16.62
CA LEU A 288 -27.08 13.40 16.29
C LEU A 288 -28.22 14.07 17.06
N LEU A 289 -27.99 14.47 18.32
CA LEU A 289 -28.96 15.17 19.13
C LEU A 289 -29.14 16.65 18.73
N LYS A 290 -28.05 17.34 18.31
CA LYS A 290 -28.10 18.75 17.90
C LYS A 290 -28.81 18.97 16.57
N GLU A 291 -28.69 18.03 15.63
CA GLU A 291 -29.25 18.21 14.28
C GLU A 291 -30.77 17.98 14.20
N GLY A 292 -31.42 17.60 15.28
CA GLY A 292 -32.88 17.37 15.30
C GLY A 292 -33.32 16.41 14.20
N LEU A 293 -32.45 15.45 13.83
CA LEU A 293 -32.72 14.48 12.79
C LEU A 293 -33.98 13.72 13.16
N LYS A 294 -35.02 13.97 12.36
CA LYS A 294 -36.37 13.41 12.55
C LYS A 294 -36.22 11.90 12.78
N GLU A 295 -36.93 11.40 13.77
CA GLU A 295 -37.03 10.00 14.22
C GLU A 295 -37.36 8.97 13.10
N TYR A 296 -37.57 9.42 11.88
CA TYR A 296 -38.02 8.64 10.73
C TYR A 296 -36.92 7.80 10.02
N ASP A 297 -35.65 7.99 10.37
CA ASP A 297 -34.59 7.20 9.75
C ASP A 297 -34.22 6.02 10.64
N GLN A 298 -34.46 4.81 10.15
CA GLN A 298 -34.23 3.56 10.88
C GLN A 298 -32.81 3.42 11.43
N TYR A 299 -31.78 3.87 10.69
CA TYR A 299 -30.38 3.79 11.12
C TYR A 299 -30.08 4.80 12.24
N VAL A 300 -30.60 6.00 12.13
CA VAL A 300 -30.40 7.06 13.14
C VAL A 300 -31.10 6.72 14.43
N SER A 301 -32.35 6.25 14.37
CA SER A 301 -33.11 5.85 15.55
C SER A 301 -32.46 4.69 16.29
N LEU A 302 -32.03 3.66 15.59
CA LEU A 302 -31.30 2.52 16.19
C LEU A 302 -29.94 2.95 16.75
N CYS A 303 -29.20 3.81 16.03
CA CYS A 303 -27.93 4.34 16.53
C CYS A 303 -28.12 5.19 17.81
N LEU A 304 -29.15 6.04 17.87
CA LEU A 304 -29.46 6.81 19.09
C LEU A 304 -29.84 5.90 20.29
N ILE A 305 -30.55 4.79 20.04
CA ILE A 305 -30.84 3.78 21.06
C ILE A 305 -29.55 3.14 21.58
N LEU A 306 -28.61 2.79 20.68
CA LEU A 306 -27.30 2.25 21.04
C LEU A 306 -26.45 3.25 21.81
N LEU A 307 -26.47 4.51 21.40
CA LEU A 307 -25.72 5.61 22.04
C LEU A 307 -26.35 6.07 23.39
N LYS A 308 -27.48 5.46 23.85
CA LYS A 308 -27.92 5.63 25.23
C LYS A 308 -26.89 5.11 26.24
N HIS A 309 -26.15 4.07 25.85
CA HIS A 309 -25.09 3.44 26.65
C HIS A 309 -23.74 3.51 25.94
N PRO A 310 -23.14 4.71 25.80
CA PRO A 310 -21.95 4.88 24.95
C PRO A 310 -20.73 4.12 25.49
N LEU A 311 -20.62 3.96 26.82
CA LEU A 311 -19.53 3.18 27.41
C LEU A 311 -19.65 1.69 27.08
N ALA A 312 -20.89 1.14 27.16
CA ALA A 312 -21.11 -0.26 26.79
C ALA A 312 -20.79 -0.52 25.30
N LEU A 313 -21.18 0.40 24.43
CA LEU A 313 -20.90 0.29 23.01
C LEU A 313 -19.39 0.44 22.71
N ALA A 314 -18.72 1.38 23.39
CA ALA A 314 -17.27 1.56 23.27
C ALA A 314 -16.50 0.31 23.73
N LEU A 315 -16.90 -0.25 24.89
CA LEU A 315 -16.31 -1.47 25.41
C LEU A 315 -16.54 -2.66 24.47
N MET A 316 -17.74 -2.78 23.90
CA MET A 316 -18.05 -3.81 22.92
C MET A 316 -17.15 -3.72 21.68
N ILE A 317 -16.94 -2.52 21.14
CA ILE A 317 -16.07 -2.32 19.97
C ILE A 317 -14.61 -2.52 20.34
N ALA A 318 -14.15 -1.98 21.47
CA ALA A 318 -12.76 -2.10 21.90
C ALA A 318 -12.35 -3.55 22.14
N LEU A 319 -13.21 -4.36 22.76
CA LEU A 319 -12.95 -5.77 23.05
C LEU A 319 -12.80 -6.64 21.79
N LEU A 320 -13.39 -6.24 20.66
CA LEU A 320 -13.15 -6.93 19.38
C LEU A 320 -11.69 -6.80 18.90
N PHE A 321 -11.00 -5.75 19.34
CA PHE A 321 -9.60 -5.48 18.97
C PHE A 321 -8.63 -5.81 20.11
N ALA A 322 -9.12 -6.35 21.24
CA ALA A 322 -8.30 -6.60 22.42
C ALA A 322 -7.14 -7.56 22.10
N GLU A 323 -7.42 -8.65 21.40
CA GLU A 323 -6.41 -9.65 21.00
C GLU A 323 -5.36 -9.09 20.04
N THR A 324 -5.72 -8.10 19.21
CA THR A 324 -4.77 -7.45 18.30
C THR A 324 -3.95 -6.35 18.98
N ILE A 325 -4.46 -5.78 20.05
CA ILE A 325 -3.80 -4.71 20.82
C ILE A 325 -2.86 -5.29 21.88
N ILE A 326 -3.30 -6.35 22.54
CA ILE A 326 -2.54 -7.06 23.59
C ILE A 326 -1.89 -8.26 22.89
N SER A 327 -0.63 -8.13 22.53
CA SER A 327 0.15 -9.23 21.94
C SER A 327 0.36 -10.33 22.98
N ASN A 328 0.29 -11.58 22.56
CA ASN A 328 0.52 -12.76 23.40
C ASN A 328 -0.42 -12.85 24.63
N MET A 329 -1.73 -12.64 24.39
CA MET A 329 -2.72 -12.68 25.43
C MET A 329 -2.88 -14.10 26.00
N PRO A 330 -2.64 -14.31 27.30
CA PRO A 330 -2.81 -15.62 27.93
C PRO A 330 -4.30 -16.03 28.00
N ILE A 331 -4.56 -17.33 28.07
CA ILE A 331 -5.90 -17.91 28.09
C ILE A 331 -6.75 -17.40 29.26
N SER A 332 -6.12 -17.23 30.42
CA SER A 332 -6.75 -16.64 31.61
C SER A 332 -7.34 -15.26 31.31
N MET A 333 -6.60 -14.44 30.57
CA MET A 333 -7.01 -13.09 30.19
C MET A 333 -8.11 -13.11 29.13
N LEU A 334 -8.06 -14.04 28.17
CA LEU A 334 -9.14 -14.25 27.18
C LEU A 334 -10.47 -14.61 27.86
N LEU A 335 -10.45 -15.45 28.88
CA LEU A 335 -11.65 -15.79 29.67
C LEU A 335 -12.22 -14.58 30.42
N ILE A 336 -11.35 -13.76 31.04
CA ILE A 336 -11.78 -12.52 31.72
C ILE A 336 -12.39 -11.55 30.70
N LEU A 337 -11.78 -11.35 29.56
CA LEU A 337 -12.31 -10.48 28.50
C LEU A 337 -13.62 -11.03 27.93
N GLY A 338 -13.74 -12.35 27.78
CA GLY A 338 -14.97 -13.01 27.36
C GLY A 338 -16.12 -12.71 28.34
N ILE A 339 -15.88 -12.80 29.65
CA ILE A 339 -16.86 -12.43 30.68
C ILE A 339 -17.15 -10.92 30.62
N LEU A 340 -16.12 -10.10 30.53
CA LEU A 340 -16.25 -8.65 30.46
C LEU A 340 -17.06 -8.21 29.22
N TYR A 341 -16.93 -8.93 28.09
CA TYR A 341 -17.68 -8.67 26.87
C TYR A 341 -19.19 -8.89 27.02
N THR A 342 -19.61 -9.76 27.93
CA THR A 342 -21.01 -10.07 28.14
C THR A 342 -21.78 -8.94 28.82
N ILE A 343 -21.10 -8.12 29.63
CA ILE A 343 -21.70 -6.99 30.34
C ILE A 343 -22.27 -5.95 29.37
N PRO A 344 -21.47 -5.38 28.44
CA PRO A 344 -22.01 -4.42 27.47
C PRO A 344 -23.05 -5.04 26.53
N MET A 345 -22.93 -6.33 26.26
CA MET A 345 -23.91 -7.06 25.47
C MET A 345 -25.28 -7.12 26.09
N ALA A 346 -25.38 -7.32 27.40
CA ALA A 346 -26.65 -7.34 28.11
C ALA A 346 -27.42 -5.99 27.97
N PHE A 347 -26.71 -4.89 27.84
CA PHE A 347 -27.30 -3.55 27.65
C PHE A 347 -27.61 -3.21 26.19
N THR A 348 -26.84 -3.75 25.24
CA THR A 348 -26.94 -3.38 23.82
C THR A 348 -27.81 -4.33 22.99
N ILE A 349 -27.67 -5.65 23.18
CA ILE A 349 -28.35 -6.65 22.34
C ILE A 349 -29.88 -6.60 22.42
N PRO A 350 -30.53 -6.46 23.57
CA PRO A 350 -31.99 -6.44 23.62
C PRO A 350 -32.63 -5.31 22.82
N ASN A 351 -31.85 -4.28 22.54
CA ASN A 351 -32.28 -3.13 21.75
C ASN A 351 -32.04 -3.30 20.25
N ILE A 352 -31.14 -4.22 19.86
CA ILE A 352 -30.72 -4.46 18.46
C ILE A 352 -31.41 -5.69 17.88
N ILE A 353 -31.54 -6.75 18.70
CA ILE A 353 -32.09 -8.04 18.31
C ILE A 353 -33.36 -8.26 19.12
N THR A 354 -34.49 -7.87 18.55
CA THR A 354 -35.81 -7.99 19.19
C THR A 354 -36.27 -9.45 19.30
N GLU A 355 -35.66 -10.34 18.53
CA GLU A 355 -35.95 -11.77 18.51
C GLU A 355 -35.40 -12.50 19.75
N VAL A 356 -34.38 -11.93 20.43
CA VAL A 356 -33.79 -12.53 21.62
C VAL A 356 -34.52 -12.00 22.87
N PRO A 357 -35.06 -12.86 23.72
CA PRO A 357 -35.68 -12.42 24.96
C PRO A 357 -34.63 -11.85 25.93
N LYS A 358 -35.00 -10.82 26.69
CA LYS A 358 -34.10 -10.20 27.69
C LYS A 358 -33.53 -11.21 28.70
N ASN A 359 -34.31 -12.20 29.04
CA ASN A 359 -33.94 -13.24 30.01
C ASN A 359 -32.83 -14.21 29.46
N PHE A 360 -32.54 -14.17 28.15
CA PHE A 360 -31.44 -14.92 27.54
C PHE A 360 -30.09 -14.62 28.23
N PHE A 361 -29.89 -13.38 28.64
CA PHE A 361 -28.65 -12.98 29.31
C PHE A 361 -28.52 -13.55 30.73
N TYR A 362 -29.63 -13.74 31.46
CA TYR A 362 -29.58 -14.39 32.78
C TYR A 362 -29.15 -15.87 32.65
N ILE A 363 -29.64 -16.57 31.62
CA ILE A 363 -29.19 -17.93 31.29
C ILE A 363 -27.72 -17.96 30.96
N PHE A 364 -27.27 -16.98 30.19
CA PHE A 364 -25.87 -16.88 29.85
C PHE A 364 -24.98 -16.65 31.08
N PHE A 365 -25.35 -15.72 31.96
CA PHE A 365 -24.61 -15.50 33.20
C PHE A 365 -24.60 -16.73 34.08
N ALA A 366 -25.74 -17.43 34.19
CA ALA A 366 -25.81 -18.68 34.93
C ALA A 366 -24.90 -19.78 34.31
N TYR A 367 -24.86 -19.85 32.98
CA TYR A 367 -23.93 -20.75 32.27
C TYR A 367 -22.45 -20.38 32.52
N MET A 368 -22.09 -19.10 32.38
CA MET A 368 -20.73 -18.66 32.66
C MET A 368 -20.32 -18.90 34.12
N GLY A 369 -21.22 -18.65 35.05
CA GLY A 369 -21.01 -18.98 36.48
C GLY A 369 -20.78 -20.48 36.69
N SER A 370 -21.52 -21.33 35.98
CA SER A 370 -21.35 -22.78 36.05
C SER A 370 -20.01 -23.25 35.41
N VAL A 371 -19.55 -22.58 34.35
CA VAL A 371 -18.24 -22.85 33.75
C VAL A 371 -17.11 -22.54 34.73
N LEU A 372 -17.18 -21.36 35.38
CA LEU A 372 -16.21 -21.00 36.44
C LEU A 372 -16.22 -22.00 37.62
N CYS A 373 -17.41 -22.43 38.05
CA CYS A 373 -17.52 -23.48 39.07
C CYS A 373 -16.88 -24.81 38.57
N GLY A 374 -17.09 -25.15 37.30
CA GLY A 374 -16.52 -26.34 36.69
C GLY A 374 -14.98 -26.35 36.66
N ILE A 375 -14.35 -25.20 36.35
CA ILE A 375 -12.90 -25.06 36.41
C ILE A 375 -12.34 -25.30 37.81
N VAL A 376 -13.03 -24.75 38.83
CA VAL A 376 -12.64 -24.88 40.23
C VAL A 376 -12.86 -26.30 40.78
N THR A 377 -13.86 -27.02 40.25
CA THR A 377 -14.25 -28.36 40.75
C THR A 377 -13.85 -29.49 39.78
N ALA A 378 -12.92 -29.24 38.87
CA ALA A 378 -12.53 -30.18 37.81
C ALA A 378 -12.12 -31.56 38.39
N ASP A 379 -11.42 -31.59 39.51
CA ASP A 379 -10.98 -32.82 40.18
C ASP A 379 -12.12 -33.61 40.89
N LEU A 380 -13.33 -33.06 40.94
CA LEU A 380 -14.44 -33.65 41.66
C LEU A 380 -15.47 -34.25 40.70
N VAL A 381 -15.32 -35.51 40.36
CA VAL A 381 -16.16 -36.23 39.37
C VAL A 381 -17.66 -36.00 39.57
N LEU A 382 -18.18 -36.14 40.79
CA LEU A 382 -19.61 -35.91 41.08
C LEU A 382 -20.04 -34.48 40.81
N PHE A 383 -19.26 -33.50 41.27
CA PHE A 383 -19.59 -32.08 41.04
C PHE A 383 -19.54 -31.70 39.58
N ASN A 384 -18.55 -32.21 38.84
CA ASN A 384 -18.42 -31.98 37.42
C ASN A 384 -19.61 -32.54 36.64
N GLN A 385 -20.05 -33.79 36.96
CA GLN A 385 -21.26 -34.38 36.37
C GLN A 385 -22.52 -33.57 36.69
N LEU A 386 -22.69 -33.11 37.93
CA LEU A 386 -23.84 -32.30 38.32
C LEU A 386 -23.86 -30.92 37.62
N ILE A 387 -22.69 -30.29 37.43
CA ILE A 387 -22.56 -29.04 36.70
C ILE A 387 -22.94 -29.27 35.22
N LEU A 388 -22.50 -30.36 34.59
CA LEU A 388 -22.87 -30.69 33.22
C LEU A 388 -24.39 -30.92 33.08
N VAL A 389 -24.97 -31.67 33.96
CA VAL A 389 -26.45 -31.88 34.03
C VAL A 389 -27.18 -30.55 34.16
N PHE A 390 -26.70 -29.65 35.04
CA PHE A 390 -27.23 -28.30 35.17
C PHE A 390 -27.08 -27.49 33.88
N GLN A 391 -25.94 -27.51 33.24
CA GLN A 391 -25.70 -26.83 31.96
C GLN A 391 -26.61 -27.37 30.85
N CYS A 392 -26.76 -28.68 30.71
CA CYS A 392 -27.71 -29.29 29.79
C CYS A 392 -29.14 -28.80 29.98
N THR A 393 -29.59 -28.80 31.23
CA THR A 393 -30.96 -28.35 31.57
C THR A 393 -31.15 -26.86 31.24
N LEU A 394 -30.15 -26.01 31.54
CA LEU A 394 -30.13 -24.61 31.15
C LEU A 394 -30.22 -24.45 29.64
N GLY A 395 -29.46 -25.27 28.87
CA GLY A 395 -29.46 -25.26 27.42
C GLY A 395 -30.82 -25.59 26.81
N VAL A 396 -31.46 -26.69 27.27
CA VAL A 396 -32.84 -27.06 26.85
C VAL A 396 -33.81 -25.93 27.14
N PHE A 397 -33.74 -25.34 28.36
CA PHE A 397 -34.60 -24.24 28.77
C PHE A 397 -34.40 -23.00 27.93
N MET A 398 -33.15 -22.67 27.60
CA MET A 398 -32.77 -21.57 26.71
C MET A 398 -33.36 -21.73 25.30
N VAL A 399 -33.19 -22.91 24.70
CA VAL A 399 -33.71 -23.22 23.36
C VAL A 399 -35.24 -23.13 23.35
N PHE A 400 -35.89 -23.70 24.36
CA PHE A 400 -37.36 -23.62 24.49
C PHE A 400 -37.85 -22.16 24.60
N TRP A 401 -37.14 -21.34 25.35
CA TRP A 401 -37.52 -19.94 25.56
C TRP A 401 -37.33 -19.07 24.31
N ILE A 402 -36.22 -19.26 23.61
CA ILE A 402 -35.98 -18.61 22.33
C ILE A 402 -37.00 -19.05 21.29
N PHE A 403 -37.32 -20.36 21.22
CA PHE A 403 -38.32 -20.90 20.32
C PHE A 403 -39.73 -20.33 20.61
N LYS A 404 -40.11 -20.23 21.86
CA LYS A 404 -41.40 -19.61 22.29
C LYS A 404 -41.49 -18.17 21.84
N LYS A 405 -40.40 -17.39 21.98
CA LYS A 405 -40.34 -16.01 21.55
C LYS A 405 -40.38 -15.92 20.01
N TYR A 406 -39.62 -16.76 19.33
CA TYR A 406 -39.60 -16.83 17.89
C TYR A 406 -40.98 -17.14 17.30
N ARG A 407 -41.70 -18.10 17.89
CA ARG A 407 -43.08 -18.48 17.48
C ARG A 407 -44.04 -17.28 17.59
N SER A 408 -43.84 -16.38 18.49
CA SER A 408 -44.65 -15.17 18.60
C SER A 408 -44.41 -14.15 17.49
N LEU A 409 -43.26 -14.26 16.78
CA LEU A 409 -42.83 -13.37 15.69
C LEU A 409 -42.95 -14.05 14.30
N ASP A 410 -43.46 -15.27 14.24
CA ASP A 410 -43.46 -16.16 13.06
C ASP A 410 -44.15 -15.57 11.79
N LYS A 411 -45.05 -14.59 11.97
CA LYS A 411 -45.78 -13.94 10.87
C LYS A 411 -44.95 -12.99 10.00
N GLU A 412 -43.77 -12.66 10.46
CA GLU A 412 -42.93 -11.60 9.84
C GLU A 412 -41.79 -12.13 8.94
N TYR A 413 -41.54 -13.46 8.96
CA TYR A 413 -40.43 -14.09 8.27
C TYR A 413 -40.83 -14.87 7.01
N SER A 414 -39.91 -14.90 6.02
CA SER A 414 -40.08 -15.75 4.84
C SER A 414 -40.08 -17.24 5.22
N ASP A 415 -40.79 -18.04 4.45
CA ASP A 415 -40.96 -19.50 4.66
C ASP A 415 -39.63 -20.27 4.80
N VAL A 416 -38.63 -19.86 4.01
CA VAL A 416 -37.27 -20.44 4.07
C VAL A 416 -36.59 -20.17 5.40
N LYS A 417 -36.67 -18.93 5.91
CA LYS A 417 -36.08 -18.55 7.19
C LYS A 417 -36.77 -19.29 8.34
N GLN A 418 -38.08 -19.44 8.28
CA GLN A 418 -38.84 -20.18 9.29
C GLN A 418 -38.41 -21.65 9.38
N LYS A 419 -38.26 -22.34 8.22
CA LYS A 419 -37.80 -23.73 8.18
C LYS A 419 -36.38 -23.86 8.72
N PHE A 420 -35.50 -22.92 8.36
CA PHE A 420 -34.12 -22.90 8.85
C PHE A 420 -34.05 -22.73 10.38
N TYR A 421 -34.77 -21.79 10.96
CA TYR A 421 -34.78 -21.59 12.42
C TYR A 421 -35.42 -22.77 13.17
N LYS A 422 -36.51 -23.34 12.65
CA LYS A 422 -37.11 -24.55 13.26
C LYS A 422 -36.13 -25.71 13.25
N PHE A 423 -35.38 -25.92 12.16
CA PHE A 423 -34.34 -26.93 12.10
C PHE A 423 -33.24 -26.63 13.15
N LEU A 424 -32.72 -25.41 13.21
CA LEU A 424 -31.67 -25.03 14.15
C LEU A 424 -32.08 -25.24 15.61
N PHE A 425 -33.30 -24.87 15.97
CA PHE A 425 -33.83 -25.08 17.31
C PHE A 425 -34.01 -26.57 17.63
N GLY A 426 -34.55 -27.36 16.71
CA GLY A 426 -34.68 -28.78 16.85
C GLY A 426 -33.33 -29.47 17.04
N PHE A 427 -32.34 -29.08 16.21
CA PHE A 427 -30.99 -29.58 16.28
C PHE A 427 -30.30 -29.27 17.61
N SER A 428 -30.44 -28.02 18.08
CA SER A 428 -29.87 -27.61 19.37
C SER A 428 -30.56 -28.28 20.56
N ALA A 429 -31.89 -28.44 20.53
CA ALA A 429 -32.62 -29.14 21.57
C ALA A 429 -32.25 -30.64 21.65
N PHE A 430 -32.08 -31.28 20.47
CA PHE A 430 -31.59 -32.66 20.39
C PHE A 430 -30.20 -32.79 21.00
N GLY A 431 -29.28 -31.86 20.65
CA GLY A 431 -27.90 -31.86 21.16
C GLY A 431 -27.82 -31.72 22.69
N PHE A 432 -28.56 -30.79 23.29
CA PHE A 432 -28.60 -30.67 24.74
C PHE A 432 -29.25 -31.84 25.45
N THR A 433 -30.28 -32.44 24.85
CA THR A 433 -30.92 -33.62 25.40
C THR A 433 -29.99 -34.84 25.30
N LEU A 434 -29.30 -35.03 24.19
CA LEU A 434 -28.29 -36.07 24.02
C LEU A 434 -27.16 -35.90 25.02
N SER A 435 -26.64 -34.67 25.17
CA SER A 435 -25.61 -34.37 26.16
C SER A 435 -26.05 -34.66 27.60
N PHE A 436 -27.29 -34.33 27.94
CA PHE A 436 -27.88 -34.72 29.23
C PHE A 436 -27.83 -36.23 29.48
N ILE A 437 -28.27 -37.03 28.50
CA ILE A 437 -28.26 -38.49 28.60
C ILE A 437 -26.82 -38.99 28.78
N LEU A 438 -25.89 -38.51 27.96
CA LEU A 438 -24.48 -38.89 28.03
C LEU A 438 -23.85 -38.56 29.40
N SER A 439 -24.13 -37.38 29.93
CA SER A 439 -23.64 -36.98 31.27
C SER A 439 -24.14 -37.87 32.39
N VAL A 440 -25.41 -38.29 32.32
CA VAL A 440 -26.03 -39.20 33.31
C VAL A 440 -25.44 -40.63 33.19
N ILE A 441 -25.13 -41.10 31.99
CA ILE A 441 -24.55 -42.43 31.76
C ILE A 441 -23.07 -42.48 32.19
N GLY A 442 -22.38 -41.33 32.24
CA GLY A 442 -20.97 -41.24 32.63
C GLY A 442 -20.00 -41.00 31.46
N ASN A 443 -20.51 -40.61 30.31
CA ASN A 443 -19.68 -40.06 29.22
C ASN A 443 -19.61 -38.55 29.37
N THR A 444 -18.75 -38.05 30.27
CA THR A 444 -18.64 -36.63 30.61
C THR A 444 -17.87 -35.83 29.58
N GLY A 445 -16.89 -36.44 28.92
CA GLY A 445 -16.06 -35.80 27.89
C GLY A 445 -16.87 -35.38 26.66
N PHE A 446 -17.62 -36.33 26.07
CA PHE A 446 -18.46 -36.01 24.92
C PHE A 446 -19.66 -35.12 25.27
N SER A 447 -20.21 -35.28 26.48
CA SER A 447 -21.26 -34.42 26.99
C SER A 447 -20.78 -32.98 27.14
N SER A 448 -19.59 -32.74 27.68
CA SER A 448 -19.03 -31.38 27.83
C SER A 448 -18.78 -30.72 26.48
N LEU A 449 -18.20 -31.45 25.53
CA LEU A 449 -17.97 -30.96 24.17
C LEU A 449 -19.27 -30.51 23.48
N LEU A 450 -20.32 -31.31 23.58
CA LEU A 450 -21.63 -30.97 23.04
C LEU A 450 -22.24 -29.73 23.73
N VAL A 451 -22.23 -29.70 25.07
CA VAL A 451 -22.79 -28.57 25.82
C VAL A 451 -22.09 -27.29 25.48
N GLU A 452 -20.76 -27.28 25.57
CA GLU A 452 -19.95 -26.11 25.24
C GLU A 452 -20.13 -25.69 23.79
N GLY A 453 -20.08 -26.65 22.86
CA GLY A 453 -20.26 -26.39 21.43
C GLY A 453 -21.61 -25.74 21.12
N TYR A 454 -22.71 -26.27 21.66
CA TYR A 454 -24.04 -25.69 21.45
C TYR A 454 -24.23 -24.33 22.13
N PHE A 455 -23.71 -24.13 23.35
CA PHE A 455 -23.73 -22.81 23.97
C PHE A 455 -22.93 -21.80 23.14
N LYS A 456 -21.69 -22.13 22.76
CA LYS A 456 -20.83 -21.26 21.92
C LYS A 456 -21.50 -20.97 20.57
N LEU A 457 -22.12 -21.97 19.93
CA LEU A 457 -22.85 -21.82 18.67
C LEU A 457 -24.01 -20.82 18.77
N ILE A 458 -24.85 -20.94 19.82
CA ILE A 458 -26.02 -20.08 19.98
C ILE A 458 -25.60 -18.69 20.41
N PHE A 459 -24.71 -18.57 21.40
CA PHE A 459 -24.20 -17.28 21.84
C PHE A 459 -23.39 -16.58 20.75
N GLY A 460 -22.54 -17.32 20.02
CA GLY A 460 -21.81 -16.82 18.89
C GLY A 460 -22.71 -16.25 17.79
N ALA A 461 -23.81 -16.95 17.47
CA ALA A 461 -24.78 -16.46 16.50
C ALA A 461 -25.39 -15.11 16.92
N VAL A 462 -25.80 -15.00 18.19
CA VAL A 462 -26.37 -13.76 18.76
C VAL A 462 -25.31 -12.65 18.76
N LEU A 463 -24.10 -12.97 19.21
CA LEU A 463 -23.00 -12.04 19.33
C LEU A 463 -22.56 -11.47 17.99
N ILE A 464 -22.26 -12.33 17.02
CA ILE A 464 -21.82 -11.97 15.69
C ILE A 464 -22.90 -11.16 14.95
N SER A 465 -24.18 -11.60 15.09
CA SER A 465 -25.31 -10.87 14.50
C SER A 465 -25.48 -9.47 15.11
N ALA A 466 -25.35 -9.35 16.43
CA ALA A 466 -25.42 -8.07 17.13
C ALA A 466 -24.30 -7.13 16.69
N THR A 467 -23.08 -7.63 16.67
CA THR A 467 -21.91 -6.90 16.22
C THR A 467 -22.06 -6.41 14.77
N ALA A 468 -22.48 -7.29 13.86
CA ALA A 468 -22.75 -6.92 12.48
C ALA A 468 -23.83 -5.83 12.37
N LYS A 469 -24.94 -5.94 13.11
CA LYS A 469 -26.00 -4.92 13.16
C LYS A 469 -25.48 -3.58 13.71
N VAL A 470 -24.64 -3.60 14.74
CA VAL A 470 -23.99 -2.38 15.26
C VAL A 470 -23.18 -1.68 14.19
N PHE A 471 -22.29 -2.41 13.50
CA PHE A 471 -21.49 -1.83 12.42
C PHE A 471 -22.35 -1.33 11.27
N ILE A 472 -23.39 -2.07 10.85
CA ILE A 472 -24.32 -1.61 9.81
C ILE A 472 -24.96 -0.27 10.19
N ASN A 473 -25.41 -0.12 11.43
CA ASN A 473 -26.04 1.10 11.90
C ASN A 473 -25.05 2.27 12.02
N LEU A 474 -23.84 2.03 12.53
CA LEU A 474 -22.79 3.04 12.61
C LEU A 474 -22.38 3.53 11.21
N ILE A 475 -22.15 2.61 10.26
CA ILE A 475 -21.85 2.95 8.88
C ILE A 475 -23.03 3.69 8.24
N GLY A 476 -24.28 3.28 8.53
CA GLY A 476 -25.48 3.95 8.04
C GLY A 476 -25.56 5.42 8.46
N VAL A 477 -25.19 5.70 9.71
CA VAL A 477 -25.09 7.09 10.19
C VAL A 477 -23.94 7.83 9.48
N LEU A 478 -22.78 7.23 9.33
CA LEU A 478 -21.64 7.84 8.62
C LEU A 478 -21.98 8.17 7.16
N VAL A 479 -22.67 7.27 6.46
CA VAL A 479 -23.15 7.49 5.09
C VAL A 479 -24.11 8.68 5.03
N LYS A 480 -24.97 8.85 6.03
CA LYS A 480 -25.89 9.97 6.09
C LYS A 480 -25.22 11.31 6.37
N PHE A 481 -24.09 11.32 7.09
CA PHE A 481 -23.23 12.49 7.26
C PHE A 481 -22.29 12.74 6.07
N GLY A 482 -22.35 11.92 5.04
CA GLY A 482 -21.55 12.04 3.82
C GLY A 482 -21.52 13.43 3.19
N PRO A 483 -22.64 14.19 3.13
CA PRO A 483 -22.66 15.57 2.65
C PRO A 483 -21.66 16.49 3.36
N ARG A 484 -21.40 16.28 4.64
CA ARG A 484 -20.37 17.04 5.39
C ARG A 484 -18.94 16.71 4.98
N PHE A 485 -18.70 15.49 4.51
CA PHE A 485 -17.39 15.05 4.02
C PHE A 485 -17.18 15.37 2.54
N ARG A 486 -18.11 16.10 1.90
CA ARG A 486 -18.09 16.43 0.46
C ARG A 486 -17.92 15.21 -0.46
N SER A 487 -18.38 14.05 -0.02
CA SER A 487 -18.35 12.84 -0.82
C SER A 487 -19.65 12.70 -1.63
N ASN A 488 -19.52 12.67 -2.95
CA ASN A 488 -20.67 12.53 -3.85
C ASN A 488 -21.29 11.13 -3.76
N ILE A 489 -20.47 10.11 -3.46
CA ILE A 489 -20.92 8.71 -3.34
C ILE A 489 -21.96 8.58 -2.22
N PHE A 490 -21.74 9.24 -1.10
CA PHE A 490 -22.65 9.19 0.04
C PHE A 490 -23.88 10.10 -0.13
N THR A 491 -23.78 11.11 -0.99
CA THR A 491 -24.92 12.01 -1.26
C THR A 491 -25.86 11.46 -2.31
N GLU A 492 -25.32 10.93 -3.41
CA GLU A 492 -26.14 10.48 -4.55
C GLU A 492 -26.60 9.02 -4.42
N TYR A 493 -25.81 8.14 -3.79
CA TYR A 493 -26.09 6.69 -3.74
C TYR A 493 -26.16 6.08 -2.33
N PRO A 494 -26.78 6.72 -1.30
CA PRO A 494 -26.77 6.21 0.06
C PRO A 494 -27.45 4.84 0.21
N SER A 495 -28.53 4.61 -0.48
CA SER A 495 -29.29 3.34 -0.44
C SER A 495 -28.52 2.18 -1.09
N LEU A 496 -27.81 2.45 -2.18
CA LEU A 496 -26.99 1.45 -2.87
C LEU A 496 -25.78 1.06 -2.03
N VAL A 497 -25.10 2.05 -1.44
CA VAL A 497 -23.95 1.81 -0.53
C VAL A 497 -24.41 0.97 0.65
N MET A 498 -25.51 1.37 1.32
CA MET A 498 -26.02 0.64 2.47
C MET A 498 -26.50 -0.76 2.13
N GLY A 499 -27.13 -0.95 0.94
CA GLY A 499 -27.53 -2.27 0.47
C GLY A 499 -26.32 -3.22 0.30
N LYS A 500 -25.22 -2.73 -0.28
CA LYS A 500 -23.97 -3.50 -0.42
C LYS A 500 -23.30 -3.76 0.92
N VAL A 501 -23.17 -2.74 1.78
CA VAL A 501 -22.61 -2.89 3.13
C VAL A 501 -23.35 -3.96 3.93
N LYS A 502 -24.69 -3.88 3.96
CA LYS A 502 -25.52 -4.86 4.63
C LYS A 502 -25.29 -6.27 4.09
N LYS A 503 -25.26 -6.41 2.75
CA LYS A 503 -25.04 -7.71 2.10
C LYS A 503 -23.67 -8.30 2.45
N TYR A 504 -22.59 -7.54 2.24
CA TYR A 504 -21.24 -8.05 2.48
C TYR A 504 -20.98 -8.33 3.97
N LEU A 505 -21.41 -7.45 4.85
CA LEU A 505 -21.23 -7.65 6.29
C LEU A 505 -22.05 -8.83 6.81
N SER A 506 -23.26 -9.06 6.26
CA SER A 506 -24.07 -10.23 6.63
C SER A 506 -23.47 -11.54 6.12
N VAL A 507 -22.90 -11.54 4.91
CA VAL A 507 -22.19 -12.72 4.34
C VAL A 507 -20.92 -13.00 5.17
N PHE A 508 -20.15 -11.98 5.50
CA PHE A 508 -18.98 -12.12 6.36
C PHE A 508 -19.35 -12.67 7.74
N ALA A 509 -20.37 -12.10 8.37
CA ALA A 509 -20.85 -12.55 9.67
C ALA A 509 -21.32 -14.03 9.64
N PHE A 510 -21.93 -14.46 8.55
CA PHE A 510 -22.34 -15.86 8.38
C PHE A 510 -21.12 -16.80 8.28
N PHE A 511 -20.13 -16.51 7.43
CA PHE A 511 -18.95 -17.35 7.31
C PHE A 511 -18.11 -17.35 8.59
N TYR A 512 -17.99 -16.20 9.27
CA TYR A 512 -17.32 -16.12 10.55
C TYR A 512 -18.04 -16.94 11.63
N TRP A 513 -19.39 -16.96 11.62
CA TRP A 513 -20.16 -17.81 12.52
C TRP A 513 -19.97 -19.29 12.22
N VAL A 514 -19.91 -19.69 10.95
CA VAL A 514 -19.59 -21.09 10.56
C VAL A 514 -18.20 -21.48 11.07
N TYR A 515 -17.19 -20.64 10.81
CA TYR A 515 -15.84 -20.85 11.33
C TYR A 515 -15.82 -21.00 12.85
N PHE A 516 -16.43 -20.06 13.56
CA PHE A 516 -16.54 -20.08 15.02
C PHE A 516 -17.26 -21.33 15.55
N SER A 517 -18.26 -21.81 14.81
CA SER A 517 -18.98 -23.04 15.15
C SER A 517 -18.09 -24.27 15.01
N LEU A 518 -17.33 -24.38 13.91
CA LEU A 518 -16.39 -25.50 13.68
C LEU A 518 -15.32 -25.55 14.79
N VAL A 519 -14.76 -24.39 15.14
CA VAL A 519 -13.80 -24.28 16.25
C VAL A 519 -14.46 -24.67 17.59
N SER A 520 -15.70 -24.23 17.83
CA SER A 520 -16.42 -24.52 19.09
C SER A 520 -16.71 -26.00 19.31
N PHE A 521 -16.89 -26.79 18.25
CA PHE A 521 -17.05 -28.24 18.31
C PHE A 521 -15.74 -29.03 18.17
N ASN A 522 -14.60 -28.30 18.08
CA ASN A 522 -13.24 -28.87 17.88
C ASN A 522 -13.12 -29.76 16.63
N ILE A 523 -13.88 -29.43 15.58
CA ILE A 523 -13.88 -30.15 14.29
C ILE A 523 -13.26 -29.29 13.16
N TYR A 524 -12.78 -28.09 13.49
CA TYR A 524 -12.19 -27.18 12.49
C TYR A 524 -10.96 -27.81 11.83
N SER A 525 -10.07 -28.41 12.61
CA SER A 525 -8.85 -29.05 12.10
C SER A 525 -9.17 -30.19 11.13
N ASP A 526 -10.17 -31.01 11.47
CA ASP A 526 -10.55 -32.17 10.67
C ASP A 526 -11.23 -31.73 9.36
N VAL A 527 -12.11 -30.73 9.44
CA VAL A 527 -12.77 -30.13 8.26
C VAL A 527 -11.75 -29.40 7.39
N TYR A 528 -10.79 -28.69 8.00
CA TYR A 528 -9.73 -28.02 7.29
C TYR A 528 -8.83 -29.02 6.56
N ALA A 529 -8.34 -30.06 7.23
CA ALA A 529 -7.52 -31.10 6.64
C ALA A 529 -8.24 -31.84 5.49
N TRP A 530 -9.55 -32.15 5.69
CA TRP A 530 -10.36 -32.72 4.64
C TRP A 530 -10.50 -31.77 3.44
N LEU A 531 -10.79 -30.50 3.69
CA LEU A 531 -10.93 -29.46 2.65
C LEU A 531 -9.60 -29.26 1.92
N GLU A 532 -8.50 -29.17 2.67
CA GLU A 532 -7.15 -29.06 2.13
C GLU A 532 -6.83 -30.26 1.25
N GLY A 533 -7.09 -31.48 1.72
CA GLY A 533 -6.92 -32.70 0.93
C GLY A 533 -7.72 -32.70 -0.38
N VAL A 534 -8.97 -32.22 -0.35
CA VAL A 534 -9.80 -32.07 -1.55
C VAL A 534 -9.28 -30.98 -2.49
N LEU A 535 -8.85 -29.85 -1.93
CA LEU A 535 -8.37 -28.71 -2.72
C LEU A 535 -6.99 -28.94 -3.31
N THR A 536 -6.11 -29.63 -2.58
CA THR A 536 -4.72 -29.90 -3.02
C THR A 536 -4.57 -31.17 -3.86
N ALA A 537 -5.62 -32.03 -3.92
CA ALA A 537 -5.59 -33.19 -4.77
C ALA A 537 -5.32 -32.83 -6.24
N THR A 538 -4.13 -33.21 -6.72
CA THR A 538 -3.67 -32.87 -8.06
C THR A 538 -4.06 -33.92 -9.08
N THR A 539 -4.63 -33.49 -10.20
CA THR A 539 -4.86 -34.32 -11.38
C THR A 539 -3.89 -33.86 -12.49
N LYS A 540 -3.15 -34.81 -13.04
CA LYS A 540 -2.22 -34.49 -14.15
C LYS A 540 -2.97 -34.42 -15.47
N LEU A 541 -2.99 -33.27 -16.10
CA LEU A 541 -3.48 -33.04 -17.46
C LEU A 541 -2.27 -32.72 -18.37
N GLY A 542 -1.72 -33.75 -19.00
CA GLY A 542 -0.48 -33.57 -19.78
C GLY A 542 0.73 -33.20 -18.89
N THR A 543 1.36 -32.12 -19.18
CA THR A 543 2.49 -31.56 -18.40
C THR A 543 2.06 -30.70 -17.21
N MET A 544 0.76 -30.34 -17.09
CA MET A 544 0.23 -29.49 -16.04
C MET A 544 -0.39 -30.33 -14.92
N SER A 545 -0.07 -30.02 -13.68
CA SER A 545 -0.75 -30.53 -12.49
C SER A 545 -1.80 -29.50 -12.06
N LEU A 546 -3.08 -29.87 -12.18
CA LEU A 546 -4.19 -29.02 -11.77
C LEU A 546 -4.83 -29.58 -10.49
N SER A 547 -5.06 -28.74 -9.53
CA SER A 547 -5.85 -29.04 -8.34
C SER A 547 -7.17 -28.26 -8.36
N LEU A 548 -8.16 -28.73 -7.59
CA LEU A 548 -9.40 -27.97 -7.41
C LEU A 548 -9.11 -26.63 -6.75
N GLY A 549 -8.15 -26.57 -5.84
CA GLY A 549 -7.69 -25.34 -5.18
C GLY A 549 -7.09 -24.35 -6.16
N SER A 550 -6.23 -24.80 -7.09
CA SER A 550 -5.65 -23.93 -8.10
C SER A 550 -6.70 -23.34 -9.05
N LEU A 551 -7.71 -24.13 -9.44
CA LEU A 551 -8.83 -23.64 -10.24
C LEU A 551 -9.68 -22.61 -9.47
N LEU A 552 -10.00 -22.90 -8.21
CA LEU A 552 -10.76 -21.98 -7.38
C LEU A 552 -9.99 -20.67 -7.13
N SER A 553 -8.69 -20.74 -6.84
CA SER A 553 -7.84 -19.55 -6.65
C SER A 553 -7.79 -18.68 -7.90
N PHE A 554 -7.73 -19.31 -9.11
CA PHE A 554 -7.83 -18.58 -10.38
C PHE A 554 -9.13 -17.78 -10.47
N PHE A 555 -10.28 -18.44 -10.30
CA PHE A 555 -11.57 -17.79 -10.45
C PHE A 555 -11.84 -16.76 -9.35
N ILE A 556 -11.42 -17.03 -8.10
CA ILE A 556 -11.55 -16.07 -6.99
C ILE A 556 -10.71 -14.83 -7.27
N THR A 557 -9.44 -14.99 -7.65
CA THR A 557 -8.55 -13.87 -7.96
C THR A 557 -9.08 -13.04 -9.12
N LEU A 558 -9.57 -13.70 -10.18
CA LEU A 558 -10.18 -13.01 -11.31
C LEU A 558 -11.45 -12.26 -10.91
N MET A 559 -12.31 -12.88 -10.09
CA MET A 559 -13.53 -12.23 -9.58
C MET A 559 -13.21 -11.02 -8.69
N VAL A 560 -12.18 -11.12 -7.85
CA VAL A 560 -11.69 -10.00 -7.05
C VAL A 560 -11.17 -8.88 -7.94
N ALA A 561 -10.35 -9.19 -8.95
CA ALA A 561 -9.82 -8.21 -9.88
C ALA A 561 -10.95 -7.49 -10.67
N LEU A 562 -11.94 -8.22 -11.15
CA LEU A 562 -13.10 -7.66 -11.84
C LEU A 562 -13.95 -6.78 -10.91
N SER A 563 -14.11 -7.19 -9.66
CA SER A 563 -14.86 -6.42 -8.65
C SER A 563 -14.11 -5.15 -8.25
N LEU A 564 -12.80 -5.26 -8.05
CA LEU A 564 -11.91 -4.13 -7.76
C LEU A 564 -11.90 -3.12 -8.92
N SER A 565 -11.82 -3.62 -10.15
CA SER A 565 -11.90 -2.78 -11.36
C SER A 565 -13.22 -2.00 -11.44
N LYS A 566 -14.35 -2.65 -11.14
CA LYS A 566 -15.66 -1.98 -11.08
C LYS A 566 -15.72 -0.93 -9.97
N PHE A 567 -15.16 -1.27 -8.81
CA PHE A 567 -15.14 -0.39 -7.65
C PHE A 567 -14.26 0.85 -7.89
N ILE A 568 -13.06 0.67 -8.43
CA ILE A 568 -12.15 1.80 -8.74
C ILE A 568 -12.76 2.69 -9.82
N ARG A 569 -13.36 2.11 -10.86
CA ARG A 569 -14.07 2.90 -11.87
C ARG A 569 -15.20 3.74 -11.28
N PHE A 570 -15.97 3.16 -10.36
CA PHE A 570 -17.04 3.87 -9.65
C PHE A 570 -16.45 5.03 -8.81
N LEU A 571 -15.38 4.79 -8.06
CA LEU A 571 -14.68 5.83 -7.29
C LEU A 571 -14.15 6.96 -8.19
N LEU A 572 -13.53 6.62 -9.31
CA LEU A 572 -12.97 7.60 -10.23
C LEU A 572 -14.05 8.49 -10.84
N ASN A 573 -15.12 7.89 -11.35
CA ASN A 573 -16.17 8.63 -12.04
C ASN A 573 -17.00 9.50 -11.11
N ASP A 574 -17.41 8.95 -9.95
CA ASP A 574 -18.40 9.60 -9.08
C ASP A 574 -17.78 10.43 -7.96
N GLU A 575 -16.49 10.18 -7.61
CA GLU A 575 -15.81 10.93 -6.56
C GLU A 575 -14.67 11.79 -7.10
N VAL A 576 -13.73 11.20 -7.87
CA VAL A 576 -12.51 11.91 -8.28
C VAL A 576 -12.77 12.90 -9.39
N PHE A 577 -13.36 12.47 -10.50
CA PHE A 577 -13.52 13.32 -11.69
C PHE A 577 -14.56 14.41 -11.50
N THR A 578 -15.46 14.29 -10.56
CA THR A 578 -16.42 15.34 -10.22
C THR A 578 -15.77 16.56 -9.55
N HIS A 579 -14.62 16.37 -8.89
CA HIS A 579 -13.88 17.45 -8.25
C HIS A 579 -12.91 18.16 -9.21
N PHE A 580 -12.62 17.59 -10.35
CA PHE A 580 -11.70 18.17 -11.35
C PHE A 580 -12.46 18.58 -12.62
N LYS A 581 -12.30 19.82 -13.07
CA LYS A 581 -12.83 20.28 -14.37
C LYS A 581 -11.98 19.68 -15.48
N MET A 582 -12.35 18.53 -15.99
CA MET A 582 -11.68 17.87 -17.10
C MET A 582 -12.42 18.07 -18.42
N PRO A 583 -11.71 18.16 -19.56
CA PRO A 583 -12.32 18.19 -20.88
C PRO A 583 -13.22 16.97 -21.12
N ARG A 584 -14.24 17.14 -21.95
CA ARG A 584 -15.17 16.05 -22.30
C ARG A 584 -14.41 14.89 -22.93
N GLY A 585 -14.66 13.65 -22.46
CA GLY A 585 -14.03 12.42 -22.95
C GLY A 585 -12.81 11.94 -22.13
N VAL A 586 -12.06 12.84 -21.50
CA VAL A 586 -10.86 12.47 -20.69
C VAL A 586 -11.21 11.54 -19.53
N PRO A 587 -12.24 11.79 -18.70
CA PRO A 587 -12.63 10.90 -17.61
C PRO A 587 -12.92 9.46 -18.06
N GLY A 588 -13.63 9.34 -19.21
CA GLY A 588 -13.94 8.02 -19.77
C GLY A 588 -12.70 7.26 -20.24
N ALA A 589 -11.79 7.94 -20.94
CA ALA A 589 -10.53 7.35 -21.39
C ALA A 589 -9.64 6.90 -20.22
N VAL A 590 -9.46 7.75 -19.22
CA VAL A 590 -8.66 7.41 -18.02
C VAL A 590 -9.27 6.22 -17.26
N SER A 591 -10.59 6.23 -17.05
CA SER A 591 -11.29 5.10 -16.43
C SER A 591 -11.13 3.79 -17.20
N MET A 592 -11.13 3.86 -18.53
CA MET A 592 -10.95 2.68 -19.40
C MET A 592 -9.53 2.13 -19.29
N ILE A 593 -8.50 2.98 -19.32
CA ILE A 593 -7.10 2.59 -19.19
C ILE A 593 -6.86 1.93 -17.83
N ILE A 594 -7.31 2.56 -16.73
CA ILE A 594 -7.16 2.01 -15.38
C ILE A 594 -7.89 0.67 -15.26
N ARG A 595 -9.09 0.57 -15.82
CA ARG A 595 -9.85 -0.69 -15.85
C ARG A 595 -9.08 -1.80 -16.56
N LEU A 596 -8.54 -1.51 -17.75
CA LEU A 596 -7.75 -2.47 -18.53
C LEU A 596 -6.51 -2.92 -17.76
N PHE A 597 -5.80 -1.97 -17.16
CA PHE A 597 -4.61 -2.25 -16.34
C PHE A 597 -4.94 -3.19 -15.17
N ILE A 598 -5.99 -2.89 -14.39
CA ILE A 598 -6.39 -3.72 -13.25
C ILE A 598 -6.80 -5.12 -13.70
N ILE A 599 -7.55 -5.23 -14.81
CA ILE A 599 -7.96 -6.55 -15.33
C ILE A 599 -6.74 -7.34 -15.83
N SER A 600 -5.80 -6.70 -16.53
CA SER A 600 -4.59 -7.35 -17.03
C SER A 600 -3.70 -7.87 -15.90
N VAL A 601 -3.43 -7.01 -14.89
CA VAL A 601 -2.68 -7.40 -13.69
C VAL A 601 -3.41 -8.51 -12.93
N GLY A 602 -4.73 -8.35 -12.74
CA GLY A 602 -5.55 -9.35 -12.05
C GLY A 602 -5.59 -10.70 -12.77
N PHE A 603 -5.56 -10.69 -14.10
CA PHE A 603 -5.48 -11.91 -14.90
C PHE A 603 -4.12 -12.61 -14.73
N LEU A 604 -3.01 -11.88 -14.76
CA LEU A 604 -1.68 -12.43 -14.47
C LEU A 604 -1.60 -12.99 -13.04
N MET A 605 -2.14 -12.25 -12.06
CA MET A 605 -2.20 -12.73 -10.68
C MET A 605 -3.07 -13.99 -10.54
N ALA A 606 -4.15 -14.11 -11.33
CA ALA A 606 -4.98 -15.30 -11.32
C ALA A 606 -4.23 -16.54 -11.83
N PHE A 607 -3.41 -16.40 -12.87
CA PHE A 607 -2.54 -17.49 -13.32
C PHE A 607 -1.49 -17.88 -12.28
N ALA A 608 -0.85 -16.88 -11.67
CA ALA A 608 0.12 -17.12 -10.60
C ALA A 608 -0.54 -17.82 -9.39
N ALA A 609 -1.75 -17.42 -9.00
CA ALA A 609 -2.51 -18.04 -7.92
C ALA A 609 -2.96 -19.47 -8.24
N ALA A 610 -3.05 -19.81 -9.52
CA ALA A 610 -3.37 -21.15 -10.00
C ALA A 610 -2.13 -22.05 -10.15
N GLU A 611 -0.94 -21.55 -9.83
CA GLU A 611 0.35 -22.25 -10.02
C GLU A 611 0.59 -22.70 -11.48
N ILE A 612 -0.05 -22.01 -12.44
CA ILE A 612 0.14 -22.26 -13.86
C ILE A 612 1.45 -21.61 -14.30
N ASP A 613 2.32 -22.37 -14.92
CA ASP A 613 3.58 -21.84 -15.47
C ASP A 613 3.28 -20.80 -16.56
N ILE A 614 3.54 -19.56 -16.22
CA ILE A 614 3.33 -18.40 -17.12
C ILE A 614 4.61 -18.01 -17.89
N SER A 615 5.69 -18.80 -17.82
CA SER A 615 6.97 -18.48 -18.43
C SER A 615 6.82 -18.19 -19.92
N ASN A 616 6.12 -19.05 -20.66
CA ASN A 616 5.86 -18.86 -22.09
C ASN A 616 4.96 -17.65 -22.36
N ILE A 617 3.98 -17.41 -21.49
CA ILE A 617 3.08 -16.25 -21.58
C ILE A 617 3.85 -14.95 -21.30
N THR A 618 4.78 -14.97 -20.35
CA THR A 618 5.65 -13.83 -20.03
C THR A 618 6.52 -13.42 -21.20
N ILE A 619 7.04 -14.38 -21.97
CA ILE A 619 7.80 -14.11 -23.19
C ILE A 619 6.92 -13.39 -24.22
N ILE A 620 5.70 -13.88 -24.43
CA ILE A 620 4.75 -13.26 -25.37
C ILE A 620 4.39 -11.82 -24.91
N PHE A 621 4.09 -11.64 -23.61
CA PHE A 621 3.82 -10.31 -23.05
C PHE A 621 5.05 -9.40 -23.10
N GLY A 622 6.25 -9.95 -22.93
CA GLY A 622 7.51 -9.23 -23.10
C GLY A 622 7.66 -8.70 -24.53
N ALA A 623 7.48 -9.58 -25.51
CA ALA A 623 7.54 -9.20 -26.93
C ALA A 623 6.45 -8.19 -27.31
N LEU A 624 5.21 -8.40 -26.84
CA LEU A 624 4.10 -7.46 -27.02
C LEU A 624 4.38 -6.11 -26.35
N GLY A 625 4.96 -6.13 -25.15
CA GLY A 625 5.34 -4.93 -24.40
C GLY A 625 6.38 -4.10 -25.16
N VAL A 626 7.38 -4.74 -25.76
CA VAL A 626 8.38 -4.08 -26.63
C VAL A 626 7.69 -3.48 -27.86
N GLY A 627 6.78 -4.24 -28.52
CA GLY A 627 6.01 -3.73 -29.67
C GLY A 627 5.13 -2.52 -29.33
N ILE A 628 4.41 -2.60 -28.21
CA ILE A 628 3.62 -1.47 -27.68
C ILE A 628 4.54 -0.30 -27.31
N GLY A 629 5.70 -0.57 -26.69
CA GLY A 629 6.68 0.44 -26.32
C GLY A 629 7.15 1.23 -27.54
N PHE A 630 7.52 0.57 -28.62
CA PHE A 630 7.85 1.25 -29.89
C PHE A 630 6.67 2.02 -30.49
N GLY A 631 5.44 1.45 -30.41
CA GLY A 631 4.25 2.15 -30.88
C GLY A 631 3.88 3.39 -30.07
N LEU A 632 4.23 3.44 -28.79
CA LEU A 632 3.97 4.57 -27.89
C LEU A 632 5.13 5.55 -27.78
N GLN A 633 6.30 5.26 -28.36
CA GLN A 633 7.52 6.04 -28.25
C GLN A 633 7.30 7.52 -28.61
N ASN A 634 6.64 7.78 -29.73
CA ASN A 634 6.35 9.16 -30.17
C ASN A 634 5.40 9.90 -29.21
N ILE A 635 4.42 9.19 -28.65
CA ILE A 635 3.49 9.79 -27.69
C ILE A 635 4.21 10.16 -26.42
N PHE A 636 5.06 9.27 -25.92
CA PHE A 636 5.86 9.49 -24.73
C PHE A 636 6.88 10.62 -24.93
N ASN A 637 7.56 10.63 -26.08
CA ASN A 637 8.51 11.72 -26.42
C ASN A 637 7.81 13.08 -26.41
N ASN A 638 6.65 13.21 -27.06
CA ASN A 638 5.89 14.45 -27.09
C ASN A 638 5.40 14.87 -25.71
N LEU A 639 4.98 13.93 -24.88
CA LEU A 639 4.57 14.21 -23.49
C LEU A 639 5.74 14.74 -22.66
N VAL A 640 6.89 14.07 -22.70
CA VAL A 640 8.09 14.49 -21.97
C VAL A 640 8.57 15.85 -22.46
N SER A 641 8.60 16.06 -23.80
CA SER A 641 8.93 17.34 -24.38
C SER A 641 8.00 18.46 -23.96
N GLY A 642 6.68 18.18 -23.87
CA GLY A 642 5.72 19.14 -23.35
C GLY A 642 5.98 19.51 -21.87
N LEU A 643 6.40 18.53 -21.08
CA LEU A 643 6.79 18.75 -19.68
C LEU A 643 8.06 19.63 -19.59
N ILE A 644 9.06 19.37 -20.42
CA ILE A 644 10.29 20.16 -20.51
C ILE A 644 9.96 21.61 -20.90
N LEU A 645 9.13 21.81 -21.96
CA LEU A 645 8.68 23.13 -22.35
C LEU A 645 7.98 23.90 -21.22
N ALA A 646 7.19 23.22 -20.41
CA ALA A 646 6.47 23.82 -19.29
C ALA A 646 7.40 24.20 -18.12
N PHE A 647 8.46 23.41 -17.87
CA PHE A 647 9.39 23.65 -16.75
C PHE A 647 10.54 24.57 -17.12
N GLU A 648 11.25 24.30 -18.21
CA GLU A 648 12.42 25.07 -18.64
C GLU A 648 12.04 26.34 -19.39
N ARG A 649 10.87 26.36 -20.03
CA ARG A 649 10.28 27.51 -20.74
C ARG A 649 11.21 28.13 -21.79
N PRO A 650 11.83 27.36 -22.68
CA PRO A 650 12.62 27.91 -23.78
C PRO A 650 11.76 28.70 -24.75
N ILE A 651 10.45 28.47 -24.75
CA ILE A 651 9.41 29.25 -25.43
C ILE A 651 8.24 29.51 -24.47
N GLN A 652 7.59 30.65 -24.64
CA GLN A 652 6.39 31.06 -23.90
C GLN A 652 5.26 31.40 -24.87
N VAL A 653 4.04 31.37 -24.35
CA VAL A 653 2.88 31.86 -25.10
C VAL A 653 3.08 33.35 -25.39
N GLY A 654 2.98 33.74 -26.66
CA GLY A 654 3.24 35.06 -27.14
C GLY A 654 4.63 35.25 -27.81
N ASP A 655 5.55 34.29 -27.65
CA ASP A 655 6.83 34.32 -28.32
C ASP A 655 6.68 34.10 -29.82
N THR A 656 7.50 34.80 -30.60
CA THR A 656 7.65 34.55 -32.03
C THR A 656 8.83 33.64 -32.27
N ILE A 657 8.53 32.47 -32.82
CA ILE A 657 9.52 31.43 -33.11
C ILE A 657 9.61 31.15 -34.60
N GLN A 658 10.80 30.73 -35.04
CA GLN A 658 11.05 30.25 -36.37
C GLN A 658 11.62 28.83 -36.31
N LEU A 659 11.00 27.96 -37.07
CA LEU A 659 11.39 26.54 -37.24
C LEU A 659 11.81 26.34 -38.69
N ASP A 660 13.10 26.32 -38.92
CA ASP A 660 13.64 26.26 -40.30
C ASP A 660 13.31 24.93 -40.99
N ASN A 661 13.28 23.83 -40.27
CA ASN A 661 12.92 22.49 -40.76
C ASN A 661 11.46 22.39 -41.27
N LEU A 662 10.57 23.26 -40.82
CA LEU A 662 9.16 23.32 -41.26
C LEU A 662 8.85 24.54 -42.12
N ASN A 663 9.83 25.40 -42.44
CA ASN A 663 9.62 26.73 -43.02
C ASN A 663 8.51 27.53 -42.30
N LEU A 664 8.45 27.40 -40.98
CA LEU A 664 7.41 27.93 -40.15
C LEU A 664 7.94 29.10 -39.33
N MET A 665 7.30 30.24 -39.43
CA MET A 665 7.52 31.40 -38.55
C MET A 665 6.18 31.89 -38.02
N GLY A 666 6.07 32.10 -36.74
CA GLY A 666 4.81 32.53 -36.14
C GLY A 666 4.85 32.70 -34.63
N GLU A 667 3.75 33.17 -34.07
CA GLU A 667 3.53 33.39 -32.64
C GLU A 667 2.99 32.13 -31.97
N VAL A 668 3.57 31.76 -30.83
CA VAL A 668 3.11 30.65 -30.01
C VAL A 668 1.80 31.05 -29.31
N LYS A 669 0.71 30.40 -29.64
CA LYS A 669 -0.65 30.64 -29.05
C LYS A 669 -0.96 29.79 -27.86
N ASP A 670 -0.53 28.54 -27.84
CA ASP A 670 -0.79 27.60 -26.74
C ASP A 670 0.30 26.53 -26.72
N ILE A 671 0.61 26.07 -25.49
CA ILE A 671 1.56 24.98 -25.24
C ILE A 671 0.79 23.89 -24.54
N GLY A 672 0.34 22.91 -25.32
CA GLY A 672 -0.38 21.74 -24.81
C GLY A 672 0.54 20.65 -24.31
N ILE A 673 -0.06 19.56 -23.74
CA ILE A 673 0.70 18.43 -23.18
C ILE A 673 1.51 17.68 -24.25
N ARG A 674 1.02 17.56 -25.50
CA ARG A 674 1.69 16.81 -26.56
C ARG A 674 2.08 17.66 -27.76
N ALA A 675 1.43 18.81 -27.96
CA ALA A 675 1.63 19.64 -29.12
C ALA A 675 1.37 21.10 -28.73
N SER A 676 2.11 22.01 -29.36
CA SER A 676 1.96 23.46 -29.23
C SER A 676 1.31 24.03 -30.50
N THR A 677 0.53 25.08 -30.35
CA THR A 677 -0.12 25.78 -31.48
C THR A 677 0.67 27.04 -31.78
N VAL A 678 1.15 27.14 -33.03
CA VAL A 678 1.84 28.30 -33.55
C VAL A 678 0.98 28.94 -34.64
N ARG A 679 0.68 30.24 -34.50
CA ARG A 679 -0.04 31.02 -35.49
C ARG A 679 0.93 31.75 -36.42
N THR A 680 0.89 31.41 -37.68
CA THR A 680 1.71 32.09 -38.69
C THR A 680 1.24 33.51 -38.91
N PHE A 681 2.11 34.32 -39.50
CA PHE A 681 1.74 35.72 -39.86
C PHE A 681 0.66 35.79 -40.96
N ASP A 682 0.52 34.71 -41.75
CA ASP A 682 -0.57 34.57 -42.71
C ASP A 682 -1.91 34.14 -42.08
N GLY A 683 -1.95 33.95 -40.78
CA GLY A 683 -3.15 33.65 -40.02
C GLY A 683 -3.47 32.16 -39.83
N ALA A 684 -2.65 31.25 -40.33
CA ALA A 684 -2.84 29.80 -40.15
C ALA A 684 -2.38 29.36 -38.75
N GLU A 685 -3.14 28.47 -38.12
CA GLU A 685 -2.74 27.80 -36.90
C GLU A 685 -2.13 26.44 -37.20
N VAL A 686 -0.83 26.30 -36.91
CA VAL A 686 -0.08 25.09 -37.13
C VAL A 686 0.13 24.37 -35.80
N ILE A 687 -0.29 23.12 -35.73
CA ILE A 687 -0.10 22.26 -34.56
C ILE A 687 1.24 21.54 -34.67
N VAL A 688 2.17 21.93 -33.86
CA VAL A 688 3.54 21.39 -33.85
C VAL A 688 3.69 20.42 -32.69
N PRO A 689 4.04 19.13 -32.94
CA PRO A 689 4.34 18.19 -31.87
C PRO A 689 5.49 18.72 -30.99
N ASN A 690 5.34 18.62 -29.65
CA ASN A 690 6.33 19.15 -28.71
C ASN A 690 7.72 18.54 -28.88
N GLY A 691 7.77 17.24 -29.29
CA GLY A 691 9.02 16.59 -29.63
C GLY A 691 9.82 17.29 -30.71
N ASN A 692 9.15 17.87 -31.71
CA ASN A 692 9.80 18.61 -32.79
C ASN A 692 10.42 19.92 -32.27
N LEU A 693 9.74 20.58 -31.29
CA LEU A 693 10.24 21.83 -30.71
C LEU A 693 11.49 21.65 -29.85
N ILE A 694 11.61 20.48 -29.20
CA ILE A 694 12.76 20.17 -28.33
C ILE A 694 13.90 19.49 -29.07
N SER A 695 13.56 18.64 -30.06
CA SER A 695 14.56 17.83 -30.75
C SER A 695 15.25 18.57 -31.91
N ASN A 696 14.64 19.65 -32.43
CA ASN A 696 15.20 20.42 -33.55
C ASN A 696 15.62 21.82 -33.07
N GLU A 697 16.52 22.39 -33.84
CA GLU A 697 16.90 23.80 -33.61
C GLU A 697 15.71 24.71 -33.91
N MET A 698 15.50 25.66 -33.02
CA MET A 698 14.51 26.73 -33.16
C MET A 698 15.11 28.09 -32.83
N VAL A 699 14.69 29.08 -33.55
CA VAL A 699 15.06 30.46 -33.29
C VAL A 699 13.88 31.15 -32.57
N ASN A 700 14.11 31.61 -31.37
CA ASN A 700 13.15 32.42 -30.63
C ASN A 700 13.57 33.90 -30.74
N TRP A 701 12.76 34.68 -31.45
CA TRP A 701 13.06 36.09 -31.76
C TRP A 701 12.69 37.03 -30.60
N THR A 702 11.92 36.58 -29.65
CA THR A 702 11.32 37.40 -28.59
C THR A 702 11.65 36.95 -27.17
N LEU A 703 12.49 35.94 -27.01
CA LEU A 703 12.81 35.34 -25.70
C LEU A 703 13.44 36.36 -24.71
N SER A 704 14.44 37.09 -25.15
CA SER A 704 15.21 38.00 -24.27
C SER A 704 14.77 39.45 -24.47
N ASP A 705 14.75 39.88 -25.74
CA ASP A 705 14.27 41.19 -26.17
C ASP A 705 13.60 41.05 -27.53
N ALA A 706 12.58 41.82 -27.83
CA ALA A 706 11.86 41.72 -29.09
C ALA A 706 12.56 42.63 -30.15
N THR A 707 13.90 42.58 -30.26
CA THR A 707 14.64 43.47 -31.19
C THR A 707 15.27 42.63 -32.32
N ARG A 708 15.17 43.19 -33.50
CA ARG A 708 15.77 42.54 -34.71
C ARG A 708 16.59 43.53 -35.49
N ARG A 709 17.76 43.08 -35.91
CA ARG A 709 18.61 43.85 -36.82
C ARG A 709 18.10 43.72 -38.24
N GLN A 710 17.70 44.87 -38.84
CA GLN A 710 17.27 44.97 -40.22
C GLN A 710 18.49 45.30 -41.11
N LYS A 711 18.39 44.90 -42.37
CA LYS A 711 19.39 45.12 -43.40
C LYS A 711 18.72 45.64 -44.65
N ILE A 712 19.15 46.82 -45.13
CA ILE A 712 18.71 47.32 -46.43
C ILE A 712 19.98 47.41 -47.34
N MET A 713 19.85 46.88 -48.53
CA MET A 713 20.91 46.95 -49.54
C MET A 713 20.52 48.05 -50.53
N ILE A 714 21.46 48.94 -50.80
CA ILE A 714 21.31 50.10 -51.72
C ILE A 714 22.41 50.04 -52.71
N GLY A 715 22.10 50.02 -54.02
CA GLY A 715 23.06 50.11 -55.11
C GLY A 715 22.97 51.48 -55.75
N VAL A 716 24.11 52.13 -55.88
CA VAL A 716 24.24 53.42 -56.63
C VAL A 716 25.09 53.24 -57.86
N ALA A 717 24.95 54.14 -58.86
CA ALA A 717 25.68 54.05 -60.12
C ALA A 717 27.18 54.22 -59.95
N TYR A 718 27.97 53.52 -60.74
CA TYR A 718 29.42 53.73 -60.86
C TYR A 718 29.70 55.18 -61.20
N GLY A 719 30.71 55.77 -60.55
CA GLY A 719 31.04 57.18 -60.71
C GLY A 719 30.42 58.11 -59.64
N SER A 720 29.54 57.59 -58.79
CA SER A 720 28.98 58.34 -57.65
C SER A 720 30.04 58.57 -56.59
N ASP A 721 30.02 59.74 -55.98
CA ASP A 721 30.89 60.07 -54.84
C ASP A 721 30.50 59.25 -53.59
N LEU A 722 31.34 58.27 -53.25
CA LEU A 722 31.09 57.29 -52.15
C LEU A 722 30.98 58.02 -50.81
N ASN A 723 31.78 59.06 -50.57
CA ASN A 723 31.69 59.80 -49.31
C ASN A 723 30.41 60.57 -49.19
N LYS A 724 29.92 61.17 -50.25
CA LYS A 724 28.64 61.86 -50.31
C LYS A 724 27.50 60.88 -50.12
N VAL A 725 27.52 59.72 -50.76
CA VAL A 725 26.51 58.67 -50.62
C VAL A 725 26.46 58.18 -49.19
N MET A 726 27.62 57.84 -48.57
CA MET A 726 27.68 57.46 -47.18
C MET A 726 27.14 58.53 -46.27
N GLN A 727 27.41 59.78 -46.52
CA GLN A 727 26.90 60.89 -45.70
C GLN A 727 25.35 60.96 -45.80
N ILE A 728 24.82 60.96 -47.02
CA ILE A 728 23.34 60.97 -47.25
C ILE A 728 22.67 59.79 -46.54
N LEU A 729 23.17 58.60 -46.67
CA LEU A 729 22.59 57.40 -46.03
C LEU A 729 22.68 57.46 -44.49
N ASN A 730 23.79 58.01 -43.94
CA ASN A 730 23.92 58.25 -42.52
C ASN A 730 22.99 59.36 -42.05
N ASP A 731 22.82 60.42 -42.82
CA ASP A 731 21.90 61.53 -42.49
C ASP A 731 20.44 61.05 -42.43
N VAL A 732 20.03 60.14 -43.34
CA VAL A 732 18.70 59.52 -43.33
C VAL A 732 18.49 58.75 -42.02
N LEU A 733 19.48 57.94 -41.61
CA LEU A 733 19.34 57.13 -40.39
C LEU A 733 19.44 57.92 -39.08
N HIS A 734 20.10 59.03 -39.05
CA HIS A 734 20.35 59.78 -37.80
C HIS A 734 19.54 61.10 -37.69
N ASN A 735 19.21 61.75 -38.80
CA ASN A 735 18.50 63.01 -38.81
C ASN A 735 17.02 62.91 -39.00
N GLU A 736 16.54 61.84 -39.64
CA GLU A 736 15.09 61.52 -39.70
C GLU A 736 14.66 60.73 -38.50
N ILE A 737 13.51 61.07 -37.93
CA ILE A 737 12.95 60.38 -36.78
C ILE A 737 12.02 59.28 -37.33
N PHE A 738 12.51 58.03 -37.34
CA PHE A 738 11.66 56.87 -37.61
C PHE A 738 11.22 56.30 -36.30
N ASP A 739 9.90 56.17 -36.08
CA ASP A 739 9.33 55.67 -34.83
C ASP A 739 9.78 54.21 -34.49
N GLY A 740 10.25 53.45 -35.49
CA GLY A 740 10.64 52.06 -35.35
C GLY A 740 12.18 51.82 -35.24
N VAL A 741 13.03 52.79 -35.51
CA VAL A 741 14.48 52.63 -35.48
C VAL A 741 15.04 52.88 -34.10
N LEU A 742 15.69 51.85 -33.51
CA LEU A 742 16.28 51.93 -32.19
C LEU A 742 17.61 52.74 -32.25
N LYS A 743 17.83 53.63 -31.29
CA LYS A 743 19.03 54.45 -31.19
C LYS A 743 20.24 53.65 -30.66
N VAL A 744 19.99 52.57 -29.95
CA VAL A 744 21.02 51.69 -29.38
C VAL A 744 20.62 50.24 -29.70
N PRO A 745 21.47 49.44 -30.32
CA PRO A 745 22.79 49.83 -30.93
C PRO A 745 22.64 50.83 -32.08
N GLN A 746 23.69 51.71 -32.26
CA GLN A 746 23.61 52.76 -33.27
C GLN A 746 23.52 52.15 -34.68
N PRO A 747 22.64 52.72 -35.54
CA PRO A 747 22.57 52.39 -36.94
C PRO A 747 23.94 52.65 -37.67
N ARG A 748 24.22 51.84 -38.66
CA ARG A 748 25.51 51.89 -39.38
C ARG A 748 25.28 51.77 -40.86
N VAL A 749 25.99 52.56 -41.64
CA VAL A 749 26.11 52.44 -43.08
C VAL A 749 27.51 51.87 -43.42
N LEU A 750 27.51 50.81 -44.17
CA LEU A 750 28.73 50.09 -44.57
C LEU A 750 28.82 50.06 -46.12
N PHE A 751 30.00 50.25 -46.66
CA PHE A 751 30.28 49.88 -48.03
C PHE A 751 30.33 48.32 -48.09
N GLU A 752 29.52 47.71 -48.95
CA GLU A 752 29.45 46.26 -49.09
C GLU A 752 30.38 45.74 -50.18
N GLY A 753 30.39 46.41 -51.32
CA GLY A 753 31.23 45.97 -52.42
C GLY A 753 30.89 46.61 -53.78
N TYR A 754 31.48 46.07 -54.81
CA TYR A 754 31.22 46.46 -56.21
C TYR A 754 30.31 45.37 -56.83
N GLY A 755 29.06 45.76 -57.13
CA GLY A 755 28.08 44.91 -57.77
C GLY A 755 28.26 44.89 -59.28
N GLU A 756 27.49 44.05 -60.01
CA GLU A 756 27.57 43.93 -61.48
C GLU A 756 27.21 45.24 -62.22
N SER A 757 26.33 46.06 -61.63
CA SER A 757 25.87 47.30 -62.21
C SER A 757 25.81 48.43 -61.22
N SER A 758 26.22 48.26 -60.00
CA SER A 758 26.08 49.20 -58.90
C SER A 758 27.26 49.10 -57.92
N ILE A 759 27.43 50.20 -57.18
CA ILE A 759 28.27 50.18 -55.97
C ILE A 759 27.31 49.98 -54.80
N ASP A 760 27.53 48.90 -54.07
CA ASP A 760 26.58 48.46 -53.07
C ASP A 760 26.93 48.92 -51.67
N PHE A 761 25.94 49.45 -50.97
CA PHE A 761 25.98 49.87 -49.58
C PHE A 761 25.01 49.03 -48.78
N LYS A 762 25.39 48.81 -47.55
CA LYS A 762 24.55 48.09 -46.58
C LYS A 762 24.23 49.01 -45.42
N MET A 763 22.95 49.20 -45.16
CA MET A 763 22.45 49.86 -43.97
C MET A 763 21.99 48.86 -42.96
N LEU A 764 22.50 48.99 -41.74
CA LEU A 764 22.15 48.07 -40.60
C LEU A 764 21.56 48.94 -39.46
N PHE A 765 20.36 48.63 -39.08
CA PHE A 765 19.68 49.28 -37.92
C PHE A 765 18.82 48.26 -37.15
N TRP A 766 18.54 48.57 -35.92
CA TRP A 766 17.72 47.70 -35.09
C TRP A 766 16.30 48.26 -34.97
N THR A 767 15.32 47.33 -34.97
CA THR A 767 13.88 47.64 -34.81
C THR A 767 13.29 46.72 -33.79
N HIS A 768 12.17 47.08 -33.20
CA HIS A 768 11.32 46.09 -32.56
C HIS A 768 10.78 45.14 -33.59
N PHE A 769 10.62 43.87 -33.20
CA PHE A 769 10.26 42.79 -34.12
C PHE A 769 8.92 43.08 -34.84
N ASP A 770 7.92 43.57 -34.09
CA ASP A 770 6.55 43.81 -34.61
C ASP A 770 6.49 44.93 -35.65
N ASN A 771 7.37 45.93 -35.52
CA ASN A 771 7.37 47.12 -36.38
C ASN A 771 8.44 47.03 -37.49
N GLY A 772 9.23 45.95 -37.53
CA GLY A 772 10.40 45.83 -38.37
C GLY A 772 10.13 45.99 -39.87
N LEU A 773 9.04 45.37 -40.38
CA LEU A 773 8.70 45.46 -41.82
C LEU A 773 8.23 46.85 -42.20
N GLY A 774 7.43 47.50 -41.43
CA GLY A 774 6.96 48.86 -41.65
C GLY A 774 8.15 49.80 -41.64
N THR A 775 8.99 49.73 -40.62
CA THR A 775 10.17 50.58 -40.48
C THR A 775 11.17 50.38 -41.63
N VAL A 776 11.38 49.15 -42.13
CA VAL A 776 12.22 48.89 -43.31
C VAL A 776 11.66 49.54 -44.57
N SER A 777 10.33 49.52 -44.77
CA SER A 777 9.65 50.20 -45.87
C SER A 777 9.83 51.72 -45.78
N ASP A 778 9.57 52.30 -44.59
CA ASP A 778 9.66 53.76 -44.40
C ASP A 778 11.10 54.29 -44.64
N VAL A 779 12.07 53.57 -44.05
CA VAL A 779 13.49 53.86 -44.24
C VAL A 779 13.88 53.71 -45.71
N GLY A 780 13.37 52.69 -46.40
CA GLY A 780 13.64 52.46 -47.82
C GLY A 780 13.15 53.59 -48.73
N VAL A 781 11.92 54.09 -48.45
CA VAL A 781 11.35 55.27 -49.19
C VAL A 781 12.13 56.51 -48.89
N ALA A 782 12.48 56.78 -47.66
CA ALA A 782 13.32 57.95 -47.31
C ALA A 782 14.73 57.94 -47.94
N ILE A 783 15.32 56.74 -48.07
CA ILE A 783 16.56 56.57 -48.78
C ILE A 783 16.40 56.96 -50.24
N TYR A 784 15.37 56.48 -50.89
CA TYR A 784 15.08 56.77 -52.29
C TYR A 784 14.92 58.25 -52.51
N ASP A 785 14.10 58.90 -51.70
CA ASP A 785 13.85 60.38 -51.79
C ASP A 785 15.13 61.20 -51.51
N ALA A 786 15.95 60.77 -50.55
CA ALA A 786 17.22 61.44 -50.25
C ALA A 786 18.24 61.34 -51.38
N LEU A 787 18.37 60.17 -51.99
CA LEU A 787 19.27 59.94 -53.13
C LEU A 787 18.79 60.68 -54.37
N ASP A 788 17.49 60.71 -54.67
CA ASP A 788 16.92 61.42 -55.77
C ASP A 788 17.12 62.93 -55.66
N LYS A 789 16.85 63.48 -54.48
CA LYS A 789 17.07 64.93 -54.18
C LYS A 789 18.51 65.38 -54.37
N GLU A 790 19.44 64.50 -54.04
CA GLU A 790 20.89 64.84 -54.23
C GLU A 790 21.48 64.40 -55.56
N GLY A 791 20.59 63.93 -56.46
CA GLY A 791 20.94 63.57 -57.84
C GLY A 791 21.79 62.26 -57.92
N ILE A 792 21.73 61.41 -56.92
CA ILE A 792 22.48 60.13 -56.96
C ILE A 792 21.58 59.10 -57.65
N VAL A 793 22.11 58.56 -58.74
CA VAL A 793 21.38 57.68 -59.64
C VAL A 793 21.43 56.24 -59.10
N ILE A 794 20.28 55.61 -58.94
CA ILE A 794 20.16 54.18 -58.76
C ILE A 794 20.18 53.53 -60.14
N PRO A 795 21.20 52.73 -60.45
CA PRO A 795 21.43 52.28 -61.85
C PRO A 795 20.45 51.20 -62.23
N PHE A 796 19.99 51.25 -63.47
CA PHE A 796 19.41 50.08 -64.13
C PHE A 796 20.54 49.03 -64.40
N PRO A 797 20.21 47.77 -64.65
CA PRO A 797 21.17 46.77 -65.03
C PRO A 797 21.97 47.27 -66.27
N GLN A 798 23.25 47.35 -66.12
CA GLN A 798 24.16 47.76 -67.20
C GLN A 798 24.64 46.50 -67.90
N ARG A 799 24.71 46.60 -69.32
CA ARG A 799 25.27 45.55 -70.15
C ARG A 799 26.07 46.14 -71.24
N ASP A 800 27.28 45.74 -71.26
CA ASP A 800 28.18 46.11 -72.41
C ASP A 800 27.87 45.16 -73.57
N LEU A 801 27.42 45.74 -74.73
CA LEU A 801 27.09 45.00 -75.90
C LEU A 801 28.29 45.14 -76.87
N HIS A 802 29.05 44.06 -77.04
CA HIS A 802 30.04 43.96 -78.09
C HIS A 802 29.45 43.43 -79.43
N ILE A 803 29.18 44.33 -80.38
CA ILE A 803 28.59 43.93 -81.64
C ILE A 803 29.72 43.49 -82.54
N ILE A 804 29.82 42.13 -82.74
CA ILE A 804 30.92 41.50 -83.48
C ILE A 804 30.66 41.56 -85.00
N THR A 805 29.44 41.67 -85.46
CA THR A 805 29.02 41.80 -86.87
C THR A 805 27.81 42.64 -87.04
N THR A 806 27.85 43.68 -87.84
CA THR A 806 26.68 44.41 -88.30
C THR A 806 26.33 43.97 -89.68
N PRO A 807 25.14 43.54 -90.07
CA PRO A 807 24.73 43.41 -91.45
C PRO A 807 24.82 44.79 -92.14
N GLU A 808 25.35 44.82 -93.34
CA GLU A 808 25.67 46.01 -94.15
C GLU A 808 24.50 47.00 -94.39
N ASN A 809 23.31 46.68 -93.96
CA ASN A 809 22.09 47.47 -94.23
C ASN A 809 21.52 48.26 -92.98
N LEU A 810 22.27 48.41 -91.88
CA LEU A 810 21.82 49.13 -90.70
C LEU A 810 22.39 50.56 -90.59
N ASN A 811 22.87 51.15 -91.72
CA ASN A 811 23.30 52.57 -91.74
C ASN A 811 22.18 53.57 -92.01
N ALA A 812 21.00 53.37 -91.59
CA ALA A 812 19.96 54.38 -91.64
C ALA A 812 19.19 54.52 -90.41
N ASN A 813 19.49 55.62 -89.70
CA ASN A 813 18.57 56.18 -88.64
C ASN A 813 18.58 55.49 -87.35
N ILE A 814 19.64 55.53 -86.57
CA ILE A 814 19.50 55.52 -85.13
C ILE A 814 19.17 56.96 -84.72
N LYS A 815 17.96 57.36 -84.78
CA LYS A 815 17.46 58.52 -84.00
C LYS A 815 17.40 58.10 -82.55
N THR A 816 18.24 58.72 -81.75
CA THR A 816 18.05 58.67 -80.27
C THR A 816 16.78 59.42 -79.93
N GLU A 817 15.63 58.72 -79.92
CA GLU A 817 14.43 59.21 -79.25
C GLU A 817 14.56 58.76 -77.80
N VAL A 818 14.82 59.72 -76.94
CA VAL A 818 14.49 59.55 -75.49
C VAL A 818 13.00 59.46 -75.41
N PRO A 819 12.44 58.36 -74.88
CA PRO A 819 10.99 58.25 -74.69
C PRO A 819 10.60 59.20 -73.56
N ASP A 820 9.85 60.22 -73.89
CA ASP A 820 9.10 61.04 -72.96
C ASP A 820 8.10 60.18 -72.29
N GLY A 821 8.19 60.09 -70.99
CA GLY A 821 7.45 59.19 -70.14
C GLY A 821 5.91 59.46 -69.97
N LYS A 822 5.18 59.49 -71.07
CA LYS A 822 3.70 59.62 -71.12
C LYS A 822 3.13 58.87 -72.31
N ASN A 823 3.06 57.60 -72.25
CA ASN A 823 2.03 56.79 -72.86
C ASN A 823 2.34 55.27 -72.68
N LEU A 824 1.98 54.75 -71.63
CA LEU A 824 1.81 53.31 -71.47
C LEU A 824 0.39 52.92 -71.92
N PRO A 825 0.14 51.92 -72.82
CA PRO A 825 -1.17 51.42 -73.12
C PRO A 825 -1.78 50.74 -71.94
N PRO A 826 -3.15 50.74 -71.82
CA PRO A 826 -3.84 50.17 -70.71
C PRO A 826 -3.62 48.63 -70.63
N ILE A 827 -3.34 48.15 -69.46
CA ILE A 827 -3.29 46.72 -69.14
C ILE A 827 -4.67 46.11 -69.41
N GLN A 828 -4.76 45.19 -70.34
CA GLN A 828 -5.93 44.33 -70.46
C GLN A 828 -5.95 43.35 -69.33
N GLU A 829 -7.01 43.40 -68.51
CA GLU A 829 -7.35 42.39 -67.56
C GLU A 829 -7.58 41.06 -68.32
N ALA A 830 -6.74 40.07 -68.03
CA ALA A 830 -7.03 38.69 -68.42
C ALA A 830 -7.98 38.12 -67.42
N ASP A 831 -9.15 37.71 -67.90
CA ASP A 831 -10.20 37.03 -67.16
C ASP A 831 -9.65 35.80 -66.43
N ALA A 832 -10.09 35.65 -65.21
CA ALA A 832 -9.92 34.46 -64.39
C ALA A 832 -10.78 33.31 -64.96
N GLU A 833 -10.20 32.15 -65.14
CA GLU A 833 -10.83 30.83 -64.94
C GLU A 833 -10.00 30.02 -63.95
#